data_7a0f6612f694b1180bb03a408aad944d
#
_entry.id   7a0f6612f694b1180bb03a408aad944d
#
_cell.length_a   1.000
_cell.length_b   1.000
_cell.length_c   1.000
_cell.angle_alpha   90.00
_cell.angle_beta   90.00
_cell.angle_gamma   90.00
#
_symmetry.space_group_name_H-M   'P 1'
#
loop_
_entity.id
_entity.type
_entity.pdbx_description
1 polymer ?
#
loop_
_entity_poly.entity_id
_entity_poly.type
_entity_poly.pdbx_seq_one_letter_code
_entity_poly.pdbx_strand_id
1 'polypeptide(L)'
;MAKNLVIVESPAKAKTIEGFLGKEYTVKSSYGHVRDLNKNTLSVNIEKDFEPEYEISDDKKALVAELKKLSKAADTVWLASDEDREGESISWHLYEALDLKKKDTKRIVFHEITKTAILDAIENPRDIDMGLVAAQQARRVLDRLVGYELSPLLWKKVKPSLSAGRVQSVAVRLIVEREEEIKNFVQTSAYRITAQFTFMKDGQEYNLLAELPHRFDTEEETRKFLESCVNAGYKVDSIEKKPAARYPAPPFTTSTLQQEAARKLGFSVANTMRIAQQLYESGKITYMRTDSVNLSKLALGMAKKEITENYGAEYVKTRQYQTKTKGAQEAHEAIRPTYLDQHTIKGTADERKLYELIWKRTIASQMADAQMERTNVNIGISTNDKQFVATGEVILFDGFLKVYMESYDDDRIEDAAVILPPIEVGTALDMEKMEAQQRYTRHPLRYTEASLVKKLEELGIGRPSTYAPTISTIQKREYVTKGDVKGEPQSFKIITLKNNKITDKMGKENYGTEKGKLLPTDIGVLVNKFLLQYFESIIDYNFTANVEKEFDKIAEGKRQWNAMIKDFYKGFHNQIVSTTENSGKFSGEKMLGIDPATGKKVYVKVGRFGPVAQIGDTESDEKPRFAGLKKDMSIESVTLEEVLKLFDFPRILGEFEGKEITVAVGRFGPYIRHDNKFYSLAKTDNPALVEYDRAVEIINEKRQKDLDNIIRTFDQDPDLRVLNGRFGPYITYKKSNFKIPKGTEPSALTYEQCMAIVEDPKNAPKKKVVKKK
;
A
#
# COMPACT_ATOMS: atom_id res chain seq x y z
N MET A 1 -32.36 11.89 34.98
CA MET A 1 -31.05 11.54 34.34
C MET A 1 -31.18 10.10 33.89
N ALA A 2 -30.55 9.73 32.79
CA ALA A 2 -30.56 8.35 32.30
C ALA A 2 -29.91 7.44 33.36
N LYS A 3 -30.52 6.28 33.64
CA LYS A 3 -30.02 5.31 34.63
C LYS A 3 -28.73 4.60 34.13
N ASN A 4 -28.56 4.52 32.81
CA ASN A 4 -27.50 3.76 32.16
C ASN A 4 -26.60 4.67 31.31
N LEU A 5 -25.29 4.55 31.48
CA LEU A 5 -24.27 5.20 30.63
C LEU A 5 -23.61 4.15 29.78
N VAL A 6 -23.72 4.25 28.45
CA VAL A 6 -23.02 3.40 27.48
C VAL A 6 -21.84 4.18 26.93
N ILE A 7 -20.63 3.62 26.98
CA ILE A 7 -19.42 4.25 26.44
C ILE A 7 -18.87 3.41 25.29
N VAL A 8 -18.80 4.02 24.12
CA VAL A 8 -18.24 3.45 22.87
C VAL A 8 -16.98 4.21 22.44
N GLU A 9 -16.23 3.70 21.47
CA GLU A 9 -15.00 4.37 21.04
C GLU A 9 -15.18 5.48 20.00
N SER A 10 -16.30 5.53 19.27
CA SER A 10 -16.49 6.55 18.22
C SER A 10 -17.83 7.28 18.31
N PRO A 11 -17.91 8.57 17.90
CA PRO A 11 -19.17 9.33 17.88
C PRO A 11 -20.21 8.76 16.91
N ALA A 12 -19.77 8.18 15.79
CA ALA A 12 -20.67 7.59 14.82
C ALA A 12 -21.39 6.36 15.42
N LYS A 13 -20.62 5.49 16.10
CA LYS A 13 -21.16 4.37 16.88
C LYS A 13 -22.14 4.83 17.95
N ALA A 14 -21.77 5.88 18.71
CA ALA A 14 -22.64 6.42 19.76
C ALA A 14 -24.00 6.82 19.18
N LYS A 15 -24.01 7.56 18.08
CA LYS A 15 -25.23 7.99 17.41
C LYS A 15 -26.08 6.81 16.91
N THR A 16 -25.46 5.79 16.34
CA THR A 16 -26.18 4.62 15.82
C THR A 16 -26.81 3.82 16.95
N ILE A 17 -26.05 3.55 18.03
CA ILE A 17 -26.50 2.75 19.18
C ILE A 17 -27.55 3.50 19.99
N GLU A 18 -27.40 4.81 20.20
CA GLU A 18 -28.39 5.63 20.89
C GLU A 18 -29.79 5.56 20.22
N GLY A 19 -29.81 5.46 18.87
CA GLY A 19 -31.05 5.27 18.11
C GLY A 19 -31.76 3.93 18.36
N PHE A 20 -31.04 2.93 18.88
CA PHE A 20 -31.62 1.60 19.19
C PHE A 20 -32.03 1.46 20.65
N LEU A 21 -31.40 2.19 21.56
CA LEU A 21 -31.65 2.14 22.98
C LEU A 21 -32.72 3.16 23.39
N GLY A 22 -33.44 2.89 24.48
CA GLY A 22 -34.47 3.76 25.00
C GLY A 22 -33.92 4.96 25.80
N LYS A 23 -34.81 5.86 26.24
CA LYS A 23 -34.48 7.08 27.01
C LYS A 23 -33.75 6.83 28.34
N GLU A 24 -33.73 5.60 28.82
CA GLU A 24 -32.99 5.21 30.02
C GLU A 24 -31.47 5.09 29.82
N TYR A 25 -31.03 5.15 28.57
CA TYR A 25 -29.62 5.07 28.19
C TYR A 25 -29.10 6.39 27.67
N THR A 26 -27.91 6.78 28.12
CA THR A 26 -27.11 7.86 27.52
C THR A 26 -25.90 7.24 26.86
N VAL A 27 -25.68 7.47 25.56
CA VAL A 27 -24.55 6.91 24.83
C VAL A 27 -23.50 8.00 24.59
N LYS A 28 -22.26 7.74 24.97
CA LYS A 28 -21.11 8.67 24.83
C LYS A 28 -19.94 7.99 24.15
N SER A 29 -19.08 8.79 23.51
CA SER A 29 -17.85 8.31 22.88
C SER A 29 -16.63 8.67 23.71
N SER A 30 -15.66 7.73 23.81
CA SER A 30 -14.33 7.97 24.35
C SER A 30 -13.35 8.55 23.32
N TYR A 31 -13.73 8.57 22.03
CA TYR A 31 -12.84 8.91 20.92
C TYR A 31 -11.55 8.07 20.91
N GLY A 32 -11.68 6.76 21.12
CA GLY A 32 -10.58 5.80 21.23
C GLY A 32 -9.96 5.72 22.61
N HIS A 33 -8.65 5.41 22.69
CA HIS A 33 -7.95 5.31 23.95
C HIS A 33 -7.94 6.62 24.73
N VAL A 34 -8.17 6.55 26.04
CA VAL A 34 -8.10 7.69 26.96
C VAL A 34 -6.77 7.76 27.73
N ARG A 35 -6.07 6.63 27.85
CA ARG A 35 -4.72 6.53 28.43
C ARG A 35 -3.75 5.90 27.43
N ASP A 36 -2.50 6.32 27.46
CA ASP A 36 -1.40 5.72 26.70
C ASP A 36 -0.07 5.91 27.44
N LEU A 37 0.98 5.22 26.98
CA LEU A 37 2.36 5.47 27.42
C LEU A 37 2.81 6.85 26.96
N ASN A 38 3.52 7.60 27.80
CA ASN A 38 4.06 8.92 27.44
C ASN A 38 4.93 8.81 26.18
N LYS A 39 4.74 9.75 25.26
CA LYS A 39 5.44 9.74 23.95
C LYS A 39 6.92 10.05 24.04
N ASN A 40 7.34 10.77 25.08
CA ASN A 40 8.69 11.30 25.24
C ASN A 40 9.59 10.45 26.14
N THR A 41 9.02 9.48 26.87
CA THR A 41 9.74 8.62 27.80
C THR A 41 9.52 7.15 27.44
N LEU A 42 10.32 6.26 27.99
CA LEU A 42 10.11 4.82 27.82
C LEU A 42 8.74 4.39 28.39
N SER A 43 8.36 4.95 29.56
CA SER A 43 7.12 4.65 30.29
C SER A 43 6.88 3.16 30.52
N VAL A 44 7.95 2.39 30.65
CA VAL A 44 7.96 0.98 31.02
C VAL A 44 9.03 0.81 32.09
N ASN A 45 8.64 0.36 33.27
CA ASN A 45 9.55 0.17 34.40
C ASN A 45 10.17 -1.22 34.33
N ILE A 46 11.42 -1.30 33.83
CA ILE A 46 12.14 -2.55 33.61
C ILE A 46 12.39 -3.29 34.93
N GLU A 47 12.71 -2.54 36.01
CA GLU A 47 13.01 -3.10 37.31
C GLU A 47 11.77 -3.62 38.04
N LYS A 48 10.60 -3.10 37.73
CA LYS A 48 9.31 -3.55 38.22
C LYS A 48 8.64 -4.50 37.20
N ASP A 49 9.37 -5.46 36.71
CA ASP A 49 8.86 -6.52 35.85
C ASP A 49 8.12 -6.02 34.59
N PHE A 50 8.67 -4.94 34.00
CA PHE A 50 8.18 -4.27 32.79
C PHE A 50 6.80 -3.57 32.95
N GLU A 51 6.43 -3.18 34.17
CA GLU A 51 5.18 -2.49 34.43
C GLU A 51 5.04 -1.22 33.58
N PRO A 52 3.97 -1.10 32.76
CA PRO A 52 3.75 0.08 31.93
C PRO A 52 3.14 1.23 32.75
N GLU A 53 3.69 2.43 32.57
CA GLU A 53 3.22 3.66 33.20
C GLU A 53 2.26 4.39 32.26
N TYR A 54 0.97 4.16 32.43
CA TYR A 54 -0.07 4.79 31.63
C TYR A 54 -0.50 6.13 32.19
N GLU A 55 -0.62 7.14 31.32
CA GLU A 55 -1.14 8.46 31.65
C GLU A 55 -2.35 8.83 30.79
N ILE A 56 -3.21 9.70 31.30
CA ILE A 56 -4.30 10.29 30.51
C ILE A 56 -3.70 11.34 29.59
N SER A 57 -3.84 11.16 28.28
CA SER A 57 -3.35 12.09 27.28
C SER A 57 -3.94 13.50 27.50
N ASP A 58 -3.13 14.56 27.30
CA ASP A 58 -3.55 15.94 27.60
C ASP A 58 -4.82 16.35 26.85
N ASP A 59 -4.98 15.93 25.61
CA ASP A 59 -6.17 16.16 24.77
C ASP A 59 -7.41 15.40 25.26
N LYS A 60 -7.26 14.40 26.14
CA LYS A 60 -8.35 13.59 26.68
C LYS A 60 -8.78 13.98 28.11
N LYS A 61 -8.03 14.82 28.80
CA LYS A 61 -8.32 15.19 30.20
C LYS A 61 -9.73 15.75 30.40
N ALA A 62 -10.17 16.66 29.51
CA ALA A 62 -11.51 17.26 29.59
C ALA A 62 -12.61 16.20 29.35
N LEU A 63 -12.43 15.33 28.35
CA LEU A 63 -13.35 14.25 28.05
C LEU A 63 -13.46 13.25 29.21
N VAL A 64 -12.34 12.84 29.79
CA VAL A 64 -12.33 11.93 30.94
C VAL A 64 -13.04 12.55 32.14
N ALA A 65 -12.87 13.86 32.38
CA ALA A 65 -13.59 14.57 33.44
C ALA A 65 -15.11 14.57 33.20
N GLU A 66 -15.57 14.80 31.95
CA GLU A 66 -16.99 14.71 31.57
C GLU A 66 -17.53 13.29 31.78
N LEU A 67 -16.85 12.27 31.25
CA LEU A 67 -17.25 10.88 31.39
C LEU A 67 -17.29 10.45 32.86
N LYS A 68 -16.33 10.90 33.69
CA LYS A 68 -16.29 10.63 35.13
C LYS A 68 -17.48 11.25 35.89
N LYS A 69 -17.92 12.45 35.48
CA LYS A 69 -19.12 13.07 36.00
C LYS A 69 -20.38 12.29 35.63
N LEU A 70 -20.49 11.85 34.40
CA LEU A 70 -21.63 11.08 33.91
C LEU A 70 -21.66 9.69 34.53
N SER A 71 -20.54 9.00 34.68
CA SER A 71 -20.47 7.67 35.30
C SER A 71 -20.86 7.69 36.77
N LYS A 72 -20.56 8.77 37.52
CA LYS A 72 -21.01 8.95 38.90
C LYS A 72 -22.51 9.10 38.99
N ALA A 73 -23.14 9.76 38.02
CA ALA A 73 -24.59 10.03 38.01
C ALA A 73 -25.42 8.85 37.47
N ALA A 74 -24.87 7.94 36.73
CA ALA A 74 -25.52 6.75 36.22
C ALA A 74 -25.59 5.63 37.29
N ASP A 75 -26.57 4.75 37.23
CA ASP A 75 -26.63 3.55 38.08
C ASP A 75 -25.67 2.48 37.57
N THR A 76 -25.69 2.20 36.28
CA THR A 76 -24.84 1.21 35.60
C THR A 76 -24.01 1.88 34.47
N VAL A 77 -22.76 1.47 34.33
CA VAL A 77 -21.87 1.86 33.22
C VAL A 77 -21.65 0.67 32.32
N TRP A 78 -21.91 0.87 31.02
CA TRP A 78 -21.77 -0.15 30.00
C TRP A 78 -20.57 0.20 29.10
N LEU A 79 -19.56 -0.67 29.05
CA LEU A 79 -18.40 -0.53 28.20
C LEU A 79 -18.64 -1.31 26.90
N ALA A 80 -18.78 -0.59 25.78
CA ALA A 80 -19.27 -1.11 24.51
C ALA A 80 -18.28 -0.86 23.35
N SER A 81 -16.98 -1.00 23.64
CA SER A 81 -15.92 -0.94 22.60
C SER A 81 -15.91 -2.22 21.75
N ASP A 82 -15.20 -2.19 20.62
CA ASP A 82 -15.09 -3.30 19.67
C ASP A 82 -14.64 -4.61 20.35
N GLU A 83 -14.94 -5.73 19.71
CA GLU A 83 -14.60 -7.06 20.21
C GLU A 83 -13.21 -7.51 19.69
N ASP A 84 -12.22 -6.66 19.83
CA ASP A 84 -10.84 -7.01 19.59
C ASP A 84 -9.95 -6.62 20.79
N ARG A 85 -8.66 -6.97 20.73
CA ARG A 85 -7.70 -6.64 21.81
C ARG A 85 -7.60 -5.15 22.08
N GLU A 86 -7.72 -4.31 21.03
CA GLU A 86 -7.68 -2.85 21.16
C GLU A 86 -8.95 -2.33 21.87
N GLY A 87 -10.12 -2.81 21.48
CA GLY A 87 -11.38 -2.45 22.13
C GLY A 87 -11.43 -2.92 23.58
N GLU A 88 -10.94 -4.12 23.89
CA GLU A 88 -10.86 -4.61 25.25
C GLU A 88 -9.94 -3.75 26.12
N SER A 89 -8.80 -3.35 25.58
CA SER A 89 -7.88 -2.42 26.23
C SER A 89 -8.49 -1.04 26.42
N ILE A 90 -9.28 -0.52 25.46
CA ILE A 90 -10.03 0.75 25.63
C ILE A 90 -11.00 0.64 26.80
N SER A 91 -11.78 -0.45 26.89
CA SER A 91 -12.69 -0.70 28.01
C SER A 91 -11.96 -0.74 29.35
N TRP A 92 -10.84 -1.44 29.43
CA TRP A 92 -10.03 -1.49 30.66
C TRP A 92 -9.44 -0.11 31.01
N HIS A 93 -8.93 0.65 30.04
CA HIS A 93 -8.43 2.00 30.29
C HIS A 93 -9.53 2.94 30.75
N LEU A 94 -10.76 2.82 30.26
CA LEU A 94 -11.91 3.56 30.76
C LEU A 94 -12.27 3.14 32.19
N TYR A 95 -12.30 1.84 32.48
CA TYR A 95 -12.56 1.32 33.81
C TYR A 95 -11.63 1.92 34.87
N GLU A 96 -10.33 1.95 34.58
CA GLU A 96 -9.32 2.53 35.47
C GLU A 96 -9.39 4.08 35.51
N ALA A 97 -9.49 4.76 34.35
CA ALA A 97 -9.48 6.22 34.29
C ALA A 97 -10.72 6.86 34.95
N LEU A 98 -11.87 6.20 34.88
CA LEU A 98 -13.12 6.68 35.46
C LEU A 98 -13.34 6.20 36.90
N ASP A 99 -12.42 5.36 37.45
CA ASP A 99 -12.49 4.79 38.80
C ASP A 99 -13.79 3.98 39.02
N LEU A 100 -14.04 3.01 38.15
CA LEU A 100 -15.29 2.24 38.16
C LEU A 100 -15.29 1.04 39.10
N LYS A 101 -14.27 0.82 39.93
CA LYS A 101 -14.09 -0.33 40.85
C LYS A 101 -15.28 -0.55 41.80
N LYS A 102 -15.99 0.51 42.17
CA LYS A 102 -17.15 0.47 43.08
C LYS A 102 -18.48 0.70 42.37
N LYS A 103 -18.48 0.71 41.02
CA LYS A 103 -19.64 1.00 40.19
C LYS A 103 -20.11 -0.28 39.54
N ASP A 104 -21.42 -0.46 39.40
CA ASP A 104 -21.95 -1.52 38.54
C ASP A 104 -21.51 -1.25 37.11
N THR A 105 -20.57 -2.07 36.64
CA THR A 105 -19.94 -1.92 35.34
C THR A 105 -20.04 -3.21 34.56
N LYS A 106 -20.53 -3.12 33.35
CA LYS A 106 -20.76 -4.26 32.47
C LYS A 106 -20.05 -4.05 31.13
N ARG A 107 -19.48 -5.11 30.58
CA ARG A 107 -18.89 -5.16 29.27
C ARG A 107 -19.86 -5.81 28.29
N ILE A 108 -20.16 -5.16 27.17
CA ILE A 108 -20.94 -5.75 26.08
C ILE A 108 -20.12 -5.78 24.79
N VAL A 109 -20.30 -6.84 24.04
CA VAL A 109 -19.62 -7.08 22.75
C VAL A 109 -20.64 -7.44 21.68
N PHE A 110 -20.38 -7.06 20.45
CA PHE A 110 -21.25 -7.32 19.31
C PHE A 110 -20.45 -7.29 18.02
N HIS A 111 -20.75 -8.21 17.10
CA HIS A 111 -20.08 -8.31 15.80
C HIS A 111 -20.68 -7.37 14.75
N GLU A 112 -21.88 -6.86 14.99
CA GLU A 112 -22.61 -5.94 14.11
C GLU A 112 -23.42 -4.93 14.91
N ILE A 113 -23.60 -3.75 14.34
CA ILE A 113 -24.38 -2.68 14.99
C ILE A 113 -25.79 -2.69 14.42
N THR A 114 -26.58 -3.67 14.86
CA THR A 114 -28.02 -3.79 14.59
C THR A 114 -28.79 -3.70 15.90
N LYS A 115 -30.08 -3.35 15.81
CA LYS A 115 -30.94 -3.25 17.02
C LYS A 115 -30.96 -4.57 17.80
N THR A 116 -31.11 -5.69 17.08
CA THR A 116 -31.17 -7.02 17.70
C THR A 116 -29.86 -7.35 18.41
N ALA A 117 -28.71 -7.20 17.72
CA ALA A 117 -27.41 -7.51 18.30
C ALA A 117 -27.08 -6.64 19.54
N ILE A 118 -27.45 -5.36 19.51
CA ILE A 118 -27.26 -4.46 20.65
C ILE A 118 -28.13 -4.84 21.83
N LEU A 119 -29.40 -5.19 21.61
CA LEU A 119 -30.32 -5.61 22.71
C LEU A 119 -29.85 -6.95 23.28
N ASP A 120 -29.50 -7.92 22.45
CA ASP A 120 -28.94 -9.21 22.90
C ASP A 120 -27.67 -9.02 23.73
N ALA A 121 -26.78 -8.08 23.33
CA ALA A 121 -25.56 -7.78 24.07
C ALA A 121 -25.88 -7.13 25.47
N ILE A 122 -26.91 -6.31 25.56
CA ILE A 122 -27.37 -5.73 26.84
C ILE A 122 -27.94 -6.83 27.76
N GLU A 123 -28.64 -7.81 27.20
CA GLU A 123 -29.19 -8.94 27.97
C GLU A 123 -28.11 -9.95 28.42
N ASN A 124 -27.00 -10.03 27.67
CA ASN A 124 -25.92 -10.99 27.91
C ASN A 124 -24.53 -10.28 28.11
N PRO A 125 -24.41 -9.44 29.16
CA PRO A 125 -23.15 -8.77 29.45
C PRO A 125 -22.12 -9.75 30.00
N ARG A 126 -20.84 -9.38 29.87
CA ARG A 126 -19.72 -10.10 30.47
C ARG A 126 -18.80 -9.14 31.24
N ASP A 127 -17.78 -9.69 31.88
CA ASP A 127 -16.67 -8.91 32.42
C ASP A 127 -15.64 -8.55 31.33
N ILE A 128 -14.73 -7.61 31.66
CA ILE A 128 -13.57 -7.30 30.81
C ILE A 128 -12.68 -8.53 30.75
N ASP A 129 -12.31 -8.95 29.54
CA ASP A 129 -11.39 -10.05 29.32
C ASP A 129 -9.94 -9.60 29.57
N MET A 130 -9.43 -9.91 30.75
CA MET A 130 -8.08 -9.53 31.15
C MET A 130 -6.99 -10.28 30.38
N GLY A 131 -7.29 -11.41 29.74
CA GLY A 131 -6.38 -12.10 28.84
C GLY A 131 -6.14 -11.29 27.56
N LEU A 132 -7.20 -10.76 26.95
CA LEU A 132 -7.10 -9.87 25.80
C LEU A 132 -6.39 -8.55 26.14
N VAL A 133 -6.68 -7.98 27.32
CA VAL A 133 -5.98 -6.78 27.84
C VAL A 133 -4.48 -7.06 28.00
N ALA A 134 -4.12 -8.19 28.61
CA ALA A 134 -2.73 -8.58 28.81
C ALA A 134 -1.98 -8.79 27.49
N ALA A 135 -2.64 -9.38 26.48
CA ALA A 135 -2.06 -9.57 25.15
C ALA A 135 -1.81 -8.24 24.42
N GLN A 136 -2.76 -7.28 24.51
CA GLN A 136 -2.58 -5.94 23.97
C GLN A 136 -1.46 -5.19 24.72
N GLN A 137 -1.41 -5.28 26.04
CA GLN A 137 -0.35 -4.69 26.87
C GLN A 137 1.03 -5.26 26.53
N ALA A 138 1.14 -6.59 26.39
CA ALA A 138 2.38 -7.25 25.96
C ALA A 138 2.87 -6.68 24.62
N ARG A 139 1.98 -6.57 23.66
CA ARG A 139 2.30 -5.97 22.36
C ARG A 139 2.74 -4.51 22.50
N ARG A 140 1.99 -3.70 23.26
CA ARG A 140 2.28 -2.29 23.44
C ARG A 140 3.64 -2.07 24.09
N VAL A 141 3.97 -2.85 25.13
CA VAL A 141 5.25 -2.83 25.83
C VAL A 141 6.39 -3.29 24.92
N LEU A 142 6.23 -4.43 24.21
CA LEU A 142 7.26 -4.93 23.30
C LEU A 142 7.59 -3.93 22.19
N ASP A 143 6.56 -3.41 21.50
CA ASP A 143 6.76 -2.45 20.41
C ASP A 143 7.35 -1.11 20.95
N ARG A 144 7.07 -0.74 22.21
CA ARG A 144 7.69 0.41 22.88
C ARG A 144 9.17 0.16 23.13
N LEU A 145 9.55 -0.96 23.72
CA LEU A 145 10.94 -1.32 24.00
C LEU A 145 11.77 -1.37 22.72
N VAL A 146 11.28 -2.09 21.70
CA VAL A 146 11.98 -2.19 20.42
C VAL A 146 12.14 -0.83 19.75
N GLY A 147 11.08 -0.05 19.66
CA GLY A 147 11.11 1.26 19.00
C GLY A 147 11.95 2.28 19.73
N TYR A 148 11.92 2.26 21.06
CA TYR A 148 12.63 3.23 21.92
C TYR A 148 14.14 2.99 21.98
N GLU A 149 14.59 1.75 21.86
CA GLU A 149 16.03 1.43 21.85
C GLU A 149 16.64 1.41 20.45
N LEU A 150 15.95 0.83 19.45
CA LEU A 150 16.48 0.80 18.07
C LEU A 150 16.52 2.18 17.40
N SER A 151 15.51 3.04 17.65
CA SER A 151 15.46 4.32 16.94
C SER A 151 16.62 5.26 17.31
N PRO A 152 17.00 5.47 18.58
CA PRO A 152 18.19 6.23 18.94
C PRO A 152 19.49 5.63 18.40
N LEU A 153 19.60 4.29 18.37
CA LEU A 153 20.75 3.61 17.77
C LEU A 153 20.88 3.95 16.28
N LEU A 154 19.76 3.89 15.53
CA LEU A 154 19.74 4.32 14.13
C LEU A 154 20.12 5.80 13.98
N TRP A 155 19.70 6.67 14.90
CA TRP A 155 20.09 8.09 14.85
C TRP A 155 21.59 8.29 15.03
N LYS A 156 22.20 7.52 15.92
CA LYS A 156 23.63 7.58 16.20
C LYS A 156 24.47 6.98 15.09
N LYS A 157 24.03 5.84 14.54
CA LYS A 157 24.84 5.03 13.62
C LYS A 157 24.55 5.26 12.14
N VAL A 158 23.30 5.60 11.79
CA VAL A 158 22.85 5.77 10.40
C VAL A 158 22.51 7.24 10.13
N LYS A 159 21.33 7.71 10.56
CA LYS A 159 20.86 9.08 10.32
C LYS A 159 19.81 9.50 11.36
N PRO A 160 19.79 10.78 11.81
CA PRO A 160 18.74 11.29 12.70
C PRO A 160 17.34 11.12 12.13
N SER A 161 16.35 10.99 13.01
CA SER A 161 14.91 10.87 12.72
C SER A 161 14.48 9.56 12.06
N LEU A 162 15.35 8.56 11.95
CA LEU A 162 14.96 7.21 11.54
C LEU A 162 14.24 6.48 12.68
N SER A 163 13.52 5.45 12.37
CA SER A 163 12.86 4.61 13.36
C SER A 163 12.73 3.18 12.87
N ALA A 164 12.87 2.25 13.79
CA ALA A 164 12.63 0.84 13.54
C ALA A 164 11.47 0.33 14.39
N GLY A 165 10.88 -0.74 13.96
CA GLY A 165 9.83 -1.45 14.68
C GLY A 165 9.65 -2.84 14.09
N ARG A 166 9.28 -3.78 14.91
CA ARG A 166 9.23 -5.21 14.62
C ARG A 166 8.53 -5.55 13.30
N VAL A 167 7.27 -5.15 13.13
CA VAL A 167 6.48 -5.47 11.93
C VAL A 167 6.86 -4.59 10.73
N GLN A 168 7.08 -3.31 10.96
CA GLN A 168 7.40 -2.37 9.86
C GLN A 168 8.75 -2.66 9.20
N SER A 169 9.76 -3.03 9.98
CA SER A 169 11.10 -3.33 9.44
C SER A 169 11.08 -4.61 8.62
N VAL A 170 10.29 -5.60 9.03
CA VAL A 170 10.06 -6.83 8.25
C VAL A 170 9.31 -6.55 6.95
N ALA A 171 8.33 -5.64 6.94
CA ALA A 171 7.65 -5.24 5.72
C ALA A 171 8.61 -4.54 4.73
N VAL A 172 9.53 -3.70 5.23
CA VAL A 172 10.59 -3.10 4.41
C VAL A 172 11.54 -4.17 3.87
N ARG A 173 11.94 -5.14 4.71
CA ARG A 173 12.79 -6.28 4.31
C ARG A 173 12.21 -7.05 3.13
N LEU A 174 10.92 -7.40 3.16
CA LEU A 174 10.24 -8.10 2.06
C LEU A 174 10.35 -7.34 0.73
N ILE A 175 10.21 -6.01 0.79
CA ILE A 175 10.29 -5.16 -0.42
C ILE A 175 11.72 -5.06 -0.93
N VAL A 176 12.71 -4.94 -0.02
CA VAL A 176 14.13 -4.88 -0.40
C VAL A 176 14.60 -6.21 -0.99
N GLU A 177 14.27 -7.34 -0.35
CA GLU A 177 14.61 -8.68 -0.85
C GLU A 177 13.99 -8.93 -2.25
N ARG A 178 12.77 -8.43 -2.49
CA ARG A 178 12.14 -8.53 -3.81
C ARG A 178 12.93 -7.75 -4.89
N GLU A 179 13.47 -6.58 -4.58
CA GLU A 179 14.35 -5.86 -5.51
C GLU A 179 15.66 -6.60 -5.76
N GLU A 180 16.22 -7.27 -4.74
CA GLU A 180 17.41 -8.12 -4.90
C GLU A 180 17.11 -9.36 -5.76
N GLU A 181 15.96 -10.01 -5.57
CA GLU A 181 15.49 -11.10 -6.43
C GLU A 181 15.38 -10.65 -7.90
N ILE A 182 14.79 -9.47 -8.14
CA ILE A 182 14.63 -8.92 -9.49
C ILE A 182 15.99 -8.58 -10.12
N LYS A 183 16.89 -7.97 -9.35
CA LYS A 183 18.24 -7.59 -9.82
C LYS A 183 19.08 -8.83 -10.17
N ASN A 184 18.93 -9.90 -9.43
CA ASN A 184 19.68 -11.14 -9.63
C ASN A 184 18.97 -12.11 -10.58
N PHE A 185 17.79 -11.73 -11.12
CA PHE A 185 17.03 -12.59 -12.00
C PHE A 185 17.74 -12.79 -13.33
N VAL A 186 17.98 -14.04 -13.68
CA VAL A 186 18.55 -14.44 -14.98
C VAL A 186 17.40 -14.74 -15.94
N GLN A 187 17.26 -13.89 -16.92
CA GLN A 187 16.24 -14.07 -17.96
C GLN A 187 16.62 -15.18 -18.92
N THR A 188 15.70 -16.08 -19.18
CA THR A 188 15.78 -17.10 -20.23
C THR A 188 14.68 -16.87 -21.28
N SER A 189 14.81 -17.46 -22.45
CA SER A 189 13.78 -17.39 -23.48
C SER A 189 13.49 -18.77 -24.08
N ALA A 190 12.27 -18.96 -24.53
CA ALA A 190 11.84 -20.13 -25.30
C ALA A 190 10.81 -19.71 -26.35
N TYR A 191 10.65 -20.52 -27.39
CA TYR A 191 9.71 -20.24 -28.46
C TYR A 191 8.35 -20.90 -28.18
N ARG A 192 7.33 -20.07 -28.13
CA ARG A 192 5.93 -20.49 -28.09
C ARG A 192 5.41 -20.60 -29.52
N ILE A 193 4.83 -21.76 -29.88
CA ILE A 193 4.32 -21.99 -31.23
C ILE A 193 2.82 -22.05 -31.20
N THR A 194 2.17 -21.22 -32.02
CA THR A 194 0.74 -21.22 -32.27
C THR A 194 0.47 -21.40 -33.74
N ALA A 195 -0.60 -22.10 -34.05
CA ALA A 195 -1.04 -22.30 -35.41
C ALA A 195 -2.51 -21.90 -35.59
N GLN A 196 -2.80 -21.20 -36.65
CA GLN A 196 -4.15 -20.86 -37.07
C GLN A 196 -4.56 -21.81 -38.20
N PHE A 197 -5.64 -22.53 -37.95
CA PHE A 197 -6.23 -23.47 -38.88
C PHE A 197 -7.59 -22.99 -39.39
N THR A 198 -7.94 -23.38 -40.58
CA THR A 198 -9.29 -23.23 -41.13
C THR A 198 -9.88 -24.58 -41.56
N PHE A 199 -11.16 -24.71 -41.55
CA PHE A 199 -11.89 -25.87 -42.07
C PHE A 199 -13.30 -25.51 -42.47
N MET A 200 -13.86 -26.28 -43.44
CA MET A 200 -15.22 -26.10 -43.88
C MET A 200 -16.14 -27.10 -43.16
N LYS A 201 -17.29 -26.62 -42.68
CA LYS A 201 -18.38 -27.47 -42.18
C LYS A 201 -19.73 -26.84 -42.56
N ASP A 202 -20.60 -27.65 -43.12
CA ASP A 202 -21.96 -27.23 -43.54
C ASP A 202 -21.96 -25.97 -44.46
N GLY A 203 -20.92 -25.86 -45.32
CA GLY A 203 -20.75 -24.72 -46.23
C GLY A 203 -20.22 -23.43 -45.57
N GLN A 204 -19.89 -23.46 -44.30
CA GLN A 204 -19.31 -22.34 -43.54
C GLN A 204 -17.84 -22.59 -43.20
N GLU A 205 -17.00 -21.57 -43.35
CA GLU A 205 -15.61 -21.62 -42.97
C GLU A 205 -15.46 -21.24 -41.48
N TYR A 206 -14.67 -22.02 -40.75
CA TYR A 206 -14.34 -21.79 -39.32
C TYR A 206 -12.84 -21.63 -39.11
N ASN A 207 -12.48 -20.81 -38.13
CA ASN A 207 -11.13 -20.59 -37.70
C ASN A 207 -10.89 -21.32 -36.38
N LEU A 208 -9.71 -21.95 -36.22
CA LEU A 208 -9.29 -22.64 -35.03
C LEU A 208 -7.84 -22.25 -34.67
N LEU A 209 -7.65 -21.63 -33.53
CA LEU A 209 -6.33 -21.33 -33.00
C LEU A 209 -5.88 -22.46 -32.06
N ALA A 210 -4.70 -23.02 -32.31
CA ALA A 210 -4.12 -24.06 -31.47
C ALA A 210 -2.69 -23.73 -31.07
N GLU A 211 -2.26 -24.24 -29.94
CA GLU A 211 -0.90 -24.06 -29.41
C GLU A 211 -0.20 -25.41 -29.36
N LEU A 212 1.10 -25.41 -29.68
CA LEU A 212 1.96 -26.56 -29.43
C LEU A 212 2.33 -26.58 -27.94
N PRO A 213 1.99 -27.60 -27.15
CA PRO A 213 2.33 -27.68 -25.73
C PRO A 213 3.82 -27.68 -25.47
N HIS A 214 4.61 -28.12 -26.45
CA HIS A 214 6.07 -28.15 -26.38
C HIS A 214 6.67 -26.77 -26.67
N ARG A 215 7.65 -26.38 -25.87
CA ARG A 215 8.47 -25.17 -26.07
C ARG A 215 9.84 -25.57 -26.57
N PHE A 216 10.40 -24.79 -27.48
CA PHE A 216 11.77 -24.97 -27.95
C PHE A 216 12.64 -23.87 -27.34
N ASP A 217 13.81 -24.26 -26.82
CA ASP A 217 14.70 -23.30 -26.17
C ASP A 217 15.58 -22.54 -27.18
N THR A 218 15.83 -23.10 -28.35
CA THR A 218 16.70 -22.51 -29.38
C THR A 218 15.94 -22.19 -30.67
N GLU A 219 16.46 -21.22 -31.40
CA GLU A 219 15.98 -20.86 -32.72
C GLU A 219 16.17 -22.02 -33.71
N GLU A 220 17.28 -22.73 -33.63
CA GLU A 220 17.60 -23.83 -34.53
C GLU A 220 16.60 -24.98 -34.42
N GLU A 221 16.28 -25.41 -33.20
CA GLU A 221 15.26 -26.44 -32.97
C GLU A 221 13.89 -25.99 -33.45
N THR A 222 13.55 -24.71 -33.21
CA THR A 222 12.30 -24.11 -33.65
C THR A 222 12.19 -24.13 -35.16
N ARG A 223 13.26 -23.77 -35.88
CA ARG A 223 13.28 -23.80 -37.35
C ARG A 223 13.15 -25.21 -37.89
N LYS A 224 13.91 -26.16 -37.37
CA LYS A 224 13.79 -27.58 -37.75
C LYS A 224 12.34 -28.09 -37.60
N PHE A 225 11.69 -27.71 -36.52
CA PHE A 225 10.26 -28.06 -36.34
C PHE A 225 9.38 -27.39 -37.39
N LEU A 226 9.52 -26.09 -37.65
CA LEU A 226 8.74 -25.39 -38.66
C LEU A 226 9.00 -25.93 -40.07
N GLU A 227 10.25 -26.29 -40.39
CA GLU A 227 10.64 -26.93 -41.64
C GLU A 227 9.98 -28.31 -41.80
N SER A 228 9.85 -29.09 -40.72
CA SER A 228 9.14 -30.35 -40.74
C SER A 228 7.64 -30.18 -40.97
N CYS A 229 7.09 -29.02 -40.73
CA CYS A 229 5.68 -28.67 -40.95
C CYS A 229 5.40 -28.12 -42.35
N VAL A 230 6.42 -27.91 -43.19
CA VAL A 230 6.23 -27.51 -44.60
C VAL A 230 5.58 -28.65 -45.37
N ASN A 231 4.47 -28.37 -46.04
CA ASN A 231 3.63 -29.32 -46.73
C ASN A 231 3.03 -30.42 -45.82
N ALA A 232 3.00 -30.25 -44.51
CA ALA A 232 2.33 -31.19 -43.62
C ALA A 232 0.83 -31.12 -43.75
N GLY A 233 0.17 -32.27 -43.63
CA GLY A 233 -1.25 -32.35 -43.44
C GLY A 233 -1.63 -32.29 -41.99
N TYR A 234 -2.76 -31.69 -41.67
CA TYR A 234 -3.25 -31.55 -40.27
C TYR A 234 -4.64 -32.17 -40.16
N LYS A 235 -4.86 -32.89 -39.09
CA LYS A 235 -6.11 -33.60 -38.86
C LYS A 235 -6.43 -33.64 -37.38
N VAL A 236 -7.69 -33.54 -37.02
CA VAL A 236 -8.16 -33.77 -35.66
C VAL A 236 -8.03 -35.23 -35.28
N ASP A 237 -7.11 -35.55 -34.41
CA ASP A 237 -6.87 -36.93 -33.94
C ASP A 237 -7.86 -37.34 -32.86
N SER A 238 -8.12 -36.43 -31.91
CA SER A 238 -9.03 -36.69 -30.80
C SER A 238 -9.63 -35.39 -30.23
N ILE A 239 -10.80 -35.53 -29.64
CA ILE A 239 -11.49 -34.46 -28.92
C ILE A 239 -11.81 -34.98 -27.53
N GLU A 240 -11.17 -34.37 -26.52
CA GLU A 240 -11.40 -34.71 -25.14
C GLU A 240 -12.25 -33.64 -24.43
N LYS A 241 -13.42 -34.06 -23.97
CA LYS A 241 -14.31 -33.24 -23.19
C LYS A 241 -14.17 -33.63 -21.71
N LYS A 242 -13.86 -32.67 -20.87
CA LYS A 242 -13.69 -32.88 -19.42
C LYS A 242 -14.58 -31.90 -18.66
N PRO A 243 -15.39 -32.40 -17.71
CA PRO A 243 -16.12 -31.49 -16.83
C PRO A 243 -15.11 -30.74 -15.97
N ALA A 244 -15.34 -29.44 -15.82
CA ALA A 244 -14.58 -28.55 -14.95
C ALA A 244 -15.55 -27.79 -14.05
N ALA A 245 -15.11 -27.43 -12.86
CA ALA A 245 -15.89 -26.61 -11.94
C ALA A 245 -15.04 -25.49 -11.39
N ARG A 246 -15.63 -24.30 -11.27
CA ARG A 246 -15.07 -23.20 -10.51
C ARG A 246 -15.85 -23.05 -9.21
N TYR A 247 -15.14 -22.81 -8.11
CA TYR A 247 -15.69 -22.70 -6.78
C TYR A 247 -15.67 -21.24 -6.31
N PRO A 248 -16.71 -20.77 -5.61
CA PRO A 248 -16.72 -19.43 -5.07
C PRO A 248 -15.69 -19.31 -3.92
N ALA A 249 -15.05 -18.17 -3.87
CA ALA A 249 -14.17 -17.84 -2.76
C ALA A 249 -14.96 -17.57 -1.48
N PRO A 250 -14.36 -17.78 -0.27
CA PRO A 250 -14.98 -17.52 1.01
C PRO A 250 -15.42 -16.05 1.17
N PRO A 251 -16.30 -15.73 2.11
CA PRO A 251 -16.58 -14.36 2.51
C PRO A 251 -15.30 -13.61 2.91
N PHE A 252 -15.33 -12.30 2.90
CA PHE A 252 -14.14 -11.50 3.14
C PHE A 252 -13.62 -11.59 4.58
N THR A 253 -12.31 -11.77 4.70
CA THR A 253 -11.49 -11.35 5.84
C THR A 253 -11.00 -9.92 5.61
N THR A 254 -10.39 -9.29 6.63
CA THR A 254 -9.72 -7.98 6.48
C THR A 254 -8.71 -7.98 5.33
N SER A 255 -7.87 -9.01 5.26
CA SER A 255 -6.83 -9.14 4.25
C SER A 255 -7.41 -9.27 2.85
N THR A 256 -8.35 -10.19 2.64
CA THR A 256 -8.95 -10.42 1.32
C THR A 256 -9.80 -9.24 0.86
N LEU A 257 -10.47 -8.51 1.77
CA LEU A 257 -11.17 -7.27 1.45
C LEU A 257 -10.19 -6.18 0.96
N GLN A 258 -9.07 -6.00 1.65
CA GLN A 258 -8.04 -5.04 1.25
C GLN A 258 -7.48 -5.36 -0.13
N GLN A 259 -7.23 -6.64 -0.43
CA GLN A 259 -6.73 -7.10 -1.72
C GLN A 259 -7.72 -6.83 -2.85
N GLU A 260 -8.96 -7.26 -2.70
CA GLU A 260 -9.98 -7.10 -3.75
C GLU A 260 -10.41 -5.64 -3.95
N ALA A 261 -10.50 -4.84 -2.88
CA ALA A 261 -10.77 -3.42 -3.00
C ALA A 261 -9.65 -2.68 -3.74
N ALA A 262 -8.39 -3.06 -3.53
CA ALA A 262 -7.27 -2.48 -4.26
C ALA A 262 -7.32 -2.85 -5.76
N ARG A 263 -7.61 -4.10 -6.09
CA ARG A 263 -7.67 -4.60 -7.48
C ARG A 263 -8.87 -4.05 -8.23
N LYS A 264 -10.07 -4.16 -7.67
CA LYS A 264 -11.34 -3.83 -8.37
C LYS A 264 -11.72 -2.37 -8.27
N LEU A 265 -11.40 -1.71 -7.15
CA LEU A 265 -11.83 -0.34 -6.88
C LEU A 265 -10.68 0.67 -6.92
N GLY A 266 -9.43 0.20 -7.00
CA GLY A 266 -8.24 1.06 -6.95
C GLY A 266 -8.02 1.73 -5.59
N PHE A 267 -8.62 1.20 -4.51
CA PHE A 267 -8.50 1.77 -3.18
C PHE A 267 -7.15 1.41 -2.55
N SER A 268 -6.52 2.34 -1.85
CA SER A 268 -5.40 2.00 -0.97
C SER A 268 -5.90 1.18 0.22
N VAL A 269 -5.02 0.37 0.81
CA VAL A 269 -5.34 -0.45 1.99
C VAL A 269 -5.87 0.43 3.14
N ALA A 270 -5.26 1.60 3.35
CA ALA A 270 -5.71 2.55 4.39
C ALA A 270 -7.11 3.12 4.09
N ASN A 271 -7.40 3.47 2.82
CA ASN A 271 -8.72 3.99 2.44
C ASN A 271 -9.80 2.91 2.57
N THR A 272 -9.50 1.67 2.17
CA THR A 272 -10.41 0.52 2.35
C THR A 272 -10.81 0.38 3.80
N MET A 273 -9.84 0.39 4.73
CA MET A 273 -10.15 0.24 6.16
C MET A 273 -10.91 1.43 6.73
N ARG A 274 -10.62 2.65 6.29
CA ARG A 274 -11.37 3.84 6.69
C ARG A 274 -12.85 3.76 6.28
N ILE A 275 -13.12 3.34 5.05
CA ILE A 275 -14.48 3.19 4.54
C ILE A 275 -15.18 2.01 5.24
N ALA A 276 -14.51 0.88 5.40
CA ALA A 276 -15.07 -0.28 6.12
C ALA A 276 -15.43 0.07 7.56
N GLN A 277 -14.61 0.87 8.26
CA GLN A 277 -14.93 1.40 9.59
C GLN A 277 -16.21 2.24 9.57
N GLN A 278 -16.38 3.13 8.59
CA GLN A 278 -17.59 3.95 8.45
C GLN A 278 -18.84 3.10 8.19
N LEU A 279 -18.72 2.07 7.33
CA LEU A 279 -19.81 1.14 7.06
C LEU A 279 -20.21 0.33 8.31
N TYR A 280 -19.24 -0.15 9.08
CA TYR A 280 -19.48 -0.85 10.34
C TYR A 280 -20.15 0.06 11.36
N GLU A 281 -19.60 1.25 11.62
CA GLU A 281 -20.13 2.20 12.61
C GLU A 281 -21.55 2.69 12.28
N SER A 282 -21.90 2.69 10.99
CA SER A 282 -23.26 2.99 10.53
C SER A 282 -24.18 1.76 10.46
N GLY A 283 -23.74 0.60 10.94
CA GLY A 283 -24.52 -0.63 11.01
C GLY A 283 -24.81 -1.27 9.65
N LYS A 284 -23.93 -1.09 8.64
CA LYS A 284 -24.11 -1.61 7.29
C LYS A 284 -23.40 -2.94 7.04
N ILE A 285 -22.29 -3.17 7.71
CA ILE A 285 -21.52 -4.42 7.64
C ILE A 285 -21.17 -4.91 9.06
N THR A 286 -20.75 -6.17 9.14
CA THR A 286 -20.15 -6.75 10.35
C THR A 286 -18.78 -6.13 10.61
N TYR A 287 -18.19 -6.44 11.77
CA TYR A 287 -16.89 -5.92 12.17
C TYR A 287 -15.81 -6.22 11.13
N MET A 288 -15.08 -5.18 10.70
CA MET A 288 -14.18 -5.27 9.55
C MET A 288 -12.76 -5.75 9.89
N ARG A 289 -12.40 -5.90 11.17
CA ARG A 289 -11.10 -6.45 11.58
C ARG A 289 -11.28 -7.91 12.01
N THR A 290 -11.30 -8.80 11.04
CA THR A 290 -11.47 -10.24 11.25
C THR A 290 -10.60 -11.03 10.31
N ASP A 291 -10.10 -12.15 10.75
CA ASP A 291 -9.47 -13.21 9.96
C ASP A 291 -10.39 -14.42 9.76
N SER A 292 -11.60 -14.34 10.28
CA SER A 292 -12.63 -15.37 10.13
C SER A 292 -13.32 -15.31 8.77
N VAL A 293 -13.62 -16.46 8.22
CA VAL A 293 -14.45 -16.66 7.02
C VAL A 293 -15.82 -17.25 7.35
N ASN A 294 -16.14 -17.40 8.65
CA ASN A 294 -17.38 -18.00 9.11
C ASN A 294 -18.57 -17.05 8.94
N LEU A 295 -19.74 -17.60 8.69
CA LEU A 295 -21.01 -16.88 8.70
C LEU A 295 -21.92 -17.47 9.78
N SER A 296 -22.66 -16.61 10.48
CA SER A 296 -23.66 -17.04 11.47
C SER A 296 -24.81 -17.79 10.78
N LYS A 297 -25.53 -18.60 11.54
CA LYS A 297 -26.72 -19.31 11.05
C LYS A 297 -27.76 -18.35 10.48
N LEU A 298 -27.91 -17.17 11.10
CA LEU A 298 -28.81 -16.12 10.63
C LEU A 298 -28.38 -15.62 9.25
N ALA A 299 -27.09 -15.29 9.07
CA ALA A 299 -26.55 -14.83 7.80
C ALA A 299 -26.68 -15.89 6.69
N LEU A 300 -26.43 -17.17 7.00
CA LEU A 300 -26.63 -18.27 6.06
C LEU A 300 -28.10 -18.39 5.65
N GLY A 301 -29.03 -18.22 6.59
CA GLY A 301 -30.48 -18.23 6.30
C GLY A 301 -30.90 -17.06 5.42
N MET A 302 -30.41 -15.85 5.70
CA MET A 302 -30.65 -14.66 4.88
C MET A 302 -30.08 -14.83 3.47
N ALA A 303 -28.85 -15.33 3.33
CA ALA A 303 -28.23 -15.56 2.04
C ALA A 303 -28.99 -16.59 1.21
N LYS A 304 -29.42 -17.70 1.83
CA LYS A 304 -30.25 -18.72 1.16
C LYS A 304 -31.54 -18.11 0.62
N LYS A 305 -32.25 -17.32 1.44
CA LYS A 305 -33.48 -16.65 1.02
C LYS A 305 -33.24 -15.71 -0.15
N GLU A 306 -32.24 -14.83 -0.01
CA GLU A 306 -31.88 -13.82 -1.01
C GLU A 306 -31.51 -14.46 -2.37
N ILE A 307 -30.71 -15.53 -2.35
CA ILE A 307 -30.32 -16.25 -3.57
C ILE A 307 -31.55 -16.93 -4.20
N THR A 308 -32.40 -17.57 -3.39
CA THR A 308 -33.58 -18.25 -3.91
C THR A 308 -34.55 -17.28 -4.59
N GLU A 309 -34.79 -16.11 -3.99
CA GLU A 309 -35.75 -15.12 -4.49
C GLU A 309 -35.27 -14.39 -5.73
N ASN A 310 -33.95 -14.12 -5.86
CA ASN A 310 -33.42 -13.29 -6.95
C ASN A 310 -32.76 -14.09 -8.10
N TYR A 311 -32.30 -15.33 -7.83
CA TYR A 311 -31.56 -16.12 -8.80
C TYR A 311 -32.17 -17.50 -9.08
N GLY A 312 -32.94 -18.06 -8.14
CA GLY A 312 -33.52 -19.39 -8.23
C GLY A 312 -32.89 -20.38 -7.23
N ALA A 313 -33.65 -21.43 -6.92
CA ALA A 313 -33.21 -22.44 -5.94
C ALA A 313 -31.97 -23.23 -6.40
N GLU A 314 -31.79 -23.40 -7.70
CA GLU A 314 -30.64 -24.09 -8.31
C GLU A 314 -29.31 -23.37 -8.09
N TYR A 315 -29.36 -22.05 -7.82
CA TYR A 315 -28.17 -21.26 -7.49
C TYR A 315 -27.78 -21.36 -6.01
N VAL A 316 -28.58 -21.98 -5.17
CA VAL A 316 -28.30 -22.08 -3.73
C VAL A 316 -27.36 -23.23 -3.44
N LYS A 317 -26.23 -22.96 -2.80
CA LYS A 317 -25.37 -23.97 -2.17
C LYS A 317 -24.77 -23.42 -0.90
N THR A 318 -25.50 -23.56 0.21
CA THR A 318 -25.04 -23.10 1.51
C THR A 318 -23.75 -23.80 1.93
N ARG A 319 -22.73 -23.02 2.31
CA ARG A 319 -21.42 -23.49 2.76
C ARG A 319 -21.03 -22.87 4.09
N GLN A 320 -20.50 -23.69 4.98
CA GLN A 320 -19.77 -23.22 6.14
C GLN A 320 -18.27 -23.36 5.86
N TYR A 321 -17.61 -22.23 5.66
CA TYR A 321 -16.16 -22.20 5.48
C TYR A 321 -15.47 -22.35 6.83
N GLN A 322 -14.32 -23.01 6.83
CA GLN A 322 -13.48 -23.14 8.01
C GLN A 322 -12.25 -22.24 7.89
N THR A 323 -11.97 -21.51 8.94
CA THR A 323 -10.76 -20.69 9.01
C THR A 323 -9.54 -21.58 9.15
N LYS A 324 -8.58 -21.47 8.22
CA LYS A 324 -7.36 -22.29 8.21
C LYS A 324 -6.28 -21.78 9.18
N THR A 325 -6.40 -20.57 9.66
CA THR A 325 -5.41 -19.90 10.51
C THR A 325 -5.53 -20.44 11.93
N LYS A 326 -4.54 -21.18 12.39
CA LYS A 326 -4.43 -21.57 13.81
C LYS A 326 -4.26 -20.29 14.65
N GLY A 327 -5.16 -20.03 15.59
CA GLY A 327 -5.19 -18.81 16.41
C GLY A 327 -6.11 -17.71 15.86
N ALA A 328 -6.90 -18.00 14.82
CA ALA A 328 -8.05 -17.16 14.50
C ALA A 328 -8.99 -17.08 15.70
N GLN A 329 -9.49 -15.88 15.99
CA GLN A 329 -10.54 -15.71 16.98
C GLN A 329 -11.80 -16.34 16.38
N GLU A 330 -12.06 -17.61 16.70
CA GLU A 330 -13.19 -18.41 16.13
C GLU A 330 -14.56 -17.79 16.39
N ALA A 331 -14.65 -16.88 17.37
CA ALA A 331 -15.87 -16.16 17.72
C ALA A 331 -16.30 -15.10 16.69
N HIS A 332 -15.39 -14.67 15.79
CA HIS A 332 -15.67 -13.60 14.84
C HIS A 332 -16.36 -14.12 13.58
N GLU A 333 -17.30 -13.33 13.04
CA GLU A 333 -17.84 -13.52 11.70
C GLU A 333 -16.93 -12.92 10.63
N ALA A 334 -17.09 -13.38 9.38
CA ALA A 334 -16.55 -12.74 8.20
C ALA A 334 -17.15 -11.33 7.98
N ILE A 335 -16.50 -10.53 7.15
CA ILE A 335 -17.04 -9.22 6.75
C ILE A 335 -18.18 -9.45 5.76
N ARG A 336 -19.38 -9.07 6.16
CA ARG A 336 -20.62 -9.19 5.38
C ARG A 336 -21.56 -8.02 5.60
N PRO A 337 -22.52 -7.77 4.71
CA PRO A 337 -23.65 -6.89 5.00
C PRO A 337 -24.45 -7.37 6.22
N THR A 338 -24.95 -6.44 7.01
CA THR A 338 -25.86 -6.75 8.13
C THR A 338 -27.23 -7.23 7.64
N TYR A 339 -27.69 -6.67 6.52
CA TYR A 339 -28.95 -7.02 5.87
C TYR A 339 -28.68 -7.38 4.39
N LEU A 340 -28.87 -8.65 4.03
CA LEU A 340 -28.53 -9.16 2.70
C LEU A 340 -29.58 -8.80 1.61
N ASP A 341 -30.79 -8.42 2.03
CA ASP A 341 -31.84 -7.89 1.15
C ASP A 341 -31.57 -6.42 0.70
N GLN A 342 -30.56 -5.77 1.26
CA GLN A 342 -30.13 -4.43 0.86
C GLN A 342 -28.99 -4.50 -0.13
N HIS A 343 -29.27 -4.46 -1.43
CA HIS A 343 -28.24 -4.54 -2.49
C HIS A 343 -27.39 -3.28 -2.57
N THR A 344 -27.89 -2.15 -2.11
CA THR A 344 -27.19 -0.87 -2.09
C THR A 344 -27.53 -0.08 -0.82
N ILE A 345 -26.73 0.92 -0.52
CA ILE A 345 -26.87 1.76 0.67
C ILE A 345 -26.90 3.25 0.31
N LYS A 346 -27.44 4.06 1.22
CA LYS A 346 -27.22 5.52 1.18
C LYS A 346 -25.83 5.84 1.74
N GLY A 347 -25.05 6.66 1.01
CA GLY A 347 -23.70 7.02 1.40
C GLY A 347 -22.91 7.64 0.25
N THR A 348 -21.63 7.87 0.45
CA THR A 348 -20.70 8.33 -0.58
C THR A 348 -20.54 7.28 -1.69
N ALA A 349 -19.99 7.70 -2.84
CA ALA A 349 -19.72 6.77 -3.94
C ALA A 349 -18.77 5.63 -3.52
N ASP A 350 -17.77 5.94 -2.70
CA ASP A 350 -16.79 4.95 -2.22
C ASP A 350 -17.41 3.97 -1.22
N GLU A 351 -18.28 4.45 -0.31
CA GLU A 351 -19.03 3.58 0.61
C GLU A 351 -19.94 2.62 -0.17
N ARG A 352 -20.66 3.11 -1.19
CA ARG A 352 -21.50 2.25 -2.03
C ARG A 352 -20.69 1.18 -2.79
N LYS A 353 -19.55 1.57 -3.39
CA LYS A 353 -18.69 0.63 -4.11
C LYS A 353 -18.13 -0.46 -3.20
N LEU A 354 -17.64 -0.09 -2.00
CA LEU A 354 -17.09 -1.07 -1.06
C LEU A 354 -18.18 -1.98 -0.50
N TYR A 355 -19.36 -1.44 -0.19
CA TYR A 355 -20.51 -2.22 0.26
C TYR A 355 -20.96 -3.21 -0.82
N GLU A 356 -21.10 -2.78 -2.06
CA GLU A 356 -21.46 -3.64 -3.19
C GLU A 356 -20.45 -4.78 -3.39
N LEU A 357 -19.16 -4.50 -3.27
CA LEU A 357 -18.09 -5.51 -3.33
C LEU A 357 -18.27 -6.56 -2.23
N ILE A 358 -18.52 -6.11 -0.98
CA ILE A 358 -18.75 -7.00 0.17
C ILE A 358 -20.02 -7.82 -0.03
N TRP A 359 -21.11 -7.21 -0.49
CA TRP A 359 -22.38 -7.87 -0.74
C TRP A 359 -22.22 -8.97 -1.81
N LYS A 360 -21.65 -8.63 -2.96
CA LYS A 360 -21.44 -9.59 -4.06
C LYS A 360 -20.59 -10.78 -3.62
N ARG A 361 -19.52 -10.55 -2.89
CA ARG A 361 -18.66 -11.64 -2.38
C ARG A 361 -19.41 -12.53 -1.39
N THR A 362 -20.18 -11.95 -0.49
CA THR A 362 -20.97 -12.71 0.50
C THR A 362 -22.01 -13.59 -0.19
N ILE A 363 -22.80 -13.05 -1.10
CA ILE A 363 -23.81 -13.81 -1.85
C ILE A 363 -23.15 -14.90 -2.69
N ALA A 364 -22.13 -14.55 -3.49
CA ALA A 364 -21.42 -15.50 -4.33
C ALA A 364 -20.84 -16.68 -3.53
N SER A 365 -20.36 -16.45 -2.31
CA SER A 365 -19.82 -17.50 -1.46
C SER A 365 -20.85 -18.58 -1.09
N GLN A 366 -22.14 -18.26 -1.13
CA GLN A 366 -23.25 -19.13 -0.79
C GLN A 366 -24.02 -19.64 -2.02
N MET A 367 -23.52 -19.30 -3.24
CA MET A 367 -24.09 -19.77 -4.51
C MET A 367 -23.47 -21.07 -4.98
N ALA A 368 -24.15 -21.76 -5.88
CA ALA A 368 -23.69 -22.98 -6.51
C ALA A 368 -22.36 -22.77 -7.30
N ASP A 369 -21.58 -23.84 -7.44
CA ASP A 369 -20.37 -23.83 -8.25
C ASP A 369 -20.72 -23.58 -9.72
N ALA A 370 -19.84 -22.87 -10.42
CA ALA A 370 -19.96 -22.78 -11.86
C ALA A 370 -19.49 -24.08 -12.49
N GLN A 371 -20.32 -24.63 -13.38
CA GLN A 371 -20.02 -25.86 -14.13
C GLN A 371 -19.62 -25.51 -15.55
N MET A 372 -18.52 -26.08 -15.98
CA MET A 372 -17.94 -25.82 -17.29
C MET A 372 -17.57 -27.14 -17.96
N GLU A 373 -17.52 -27.13 -19.26
CA GLU A 373 -16.94 -28.19 -20.07
C GLU A 373 -15.68 -27.63 -20.76
N ARG A 374 -14.52 -28.20 -20.42
CA ARG A 374 -13.27 -27.91 -21.11
C ARG A 374 -13.11 -28.92 -22.22
N THR A 375 -12.98 -28.42 -23.43
CA THR A 375 -12.74 -29.24 -24.63
C THR A 375 -11.31 -29.00 -25.10
N ASN A 376 -10.54 -30.07 -25.22
CA ASN A 376 -9.23 -30.07 -25.87
C ASN A 376 -9.35 -30.80 -27.21
N VAL A 377 -8.99 -30.12 -28.27
CA VAL A 377 -8.93 -30.69 -29.62
C VAL A 377 -7.46 -30.94 -29.92
N ASN A 378 -7.06 -32.19 -30.03
CA ASN A 378 -5.71 -32.60 -30.39
C ASN A 378 -5.59 -32.73 -31.89
N ILE A 379 -4.65 -32.00 -32.48
CA ILE A 379 -4.44 -31.89 -33.92
C ILE A 379 -3.10 -32.53 -34.27
N GLY A 380 -3.12 -33.62 -34.98
CA GLY A 380 -1.94 -34.33 -35.44
C GLY A 380 -1.28 -33.65 -36.63
N ILE A 381 0.01 -33.82 -36.75
CA ILE A 381 0.89 -33.33 -37.82
C ILE A 381 1.36 -34.54 -38.60
N SER A 382 1.10 -34.62 -39.90
CA SER A 382 1.41 -35.81 -40.72
C SER A 382 2.90 -36.15 -40.84
N THR A 383 3.79 -35.18 -40.51
CA THR A 383 5.25 -35.27 -40.71
C THR A 383 6.05 -35.51 -39.43
N ASN A 384 5.43 -35.42 -38.24
CA ASN A 384 6.08 -35.65 -36.96
C ASN A 384 5.05 -36.12 -35.91
N ASP A 385 5.52 -36.49 -34.73
CA ASP A 385 4.77 -37.04 -33.62
C ASP A 385 4.16 -36.00 -32.66
N LYS A 386 4.41 -34.72 -32.89
CA LYS A 386 3.87 -33.65 -32.06
C LYS A 386 2.45 -33.31 -32.43
N GLN A 387 1.70 -32.81 -31.48
CA GLN A 387 0.30 -32.40 -31.71
C GLN A 387 0.09 -30.96 -31.25
N PHE A 388 -0.69 -30.21 -32.02
CA PHE A 388 -1.25 -28.95 -31.56
C PHE A 388 -2.49 -29.22 -30.69
N VAL A 389 -2.74 -28.35 -29.72
CA VAL A 389 -3.93 -28.43 -28.87
C VAL A 389 -4.72 -27.12 -28.97
N ALA A 390 -5.95 -27.20 -29.42
CA ALA A 390 -6.89 -26.09 -29.27
C ALA A 390 -7.76 -26.36 -28.05
N THR A 391 -7.76 -25.40 -27.13
CA THR A 391 -8.52 -25.50 -25.87
C THR A 391 -9.67 -24.51 -25.89
N GLY A 392 -10.86 -24.99 -25.58
CA GLY A 392 -12.03 -24.15 -25.37
C GLY A 392 -12.73 -24.49 -24.06
N GLU A 393 -13.48 -23.53 -23.56
CA GLU A 393 -14.23 -23.70 -22.32
C GLU A 393 -15.65 -23.16 -22.53
N VAL A 394 -16.65 -23.98 -22.22
CA VAL A 394 -18.06 -23.60 -22.30
C VAL A 394 -18.64 -23.61 -20.88
N ILE A 395 -19.27 -22.52 -20.50
CA ILE A 395 -20.01 -22.44 -19.23
C ILE A 395 -21.36 -23.14 -19.44
N LEU A 396 -21.55 -24.27 -18.76
CA LEU A 396 -22.81 -25.03 -18.78
C LEU A 396 -23.80 -24.46 -17.75
N PHE A 397 -23.28 -24.02 -16.61
CA PHE A 397 -24.02 -23.35 -15.55
C PHE A 397 -23.13 -22.31 -14.91
N ASP A 398 -23.54 -21.05 -14.91
CA ASP A 398 -22.73 -19.93 -14.44
C ASP A 398 -22.58 -19.87 -12.91
N GLY A 399 -23.53 -20.44 -12.15
CA GLY A 399 -23.45 -20.49 -10.71
C GLY A 399 -23.11 -19.13 -10.07
N PHE A 400 -22.11 -19.10 -9.21
CA PHE A 400 -21.67 -17.88 -8.51
C PHE A 400 -21.08 -16.81 -9.47
N LEU A 401 -20.59 -17.19 -10.64
CA LEU A 401 -20.01 -16.26 -11.63
C LEU A 401 -21.04 -15.23 -12.10
N LYS A 402 -22.33 -15.53 -11.97
CA LYS A 402 -23.43 -14.60 -12.28
C LYS A 402 -23.37 -13.32 -11.43
N VAL A 403 -22.82 -13.40 -10.23
CA VAL A 403 -22.75 -12.30 -9.26
C VAL A 403 -21.33 -11.76 -9.10
N TYR A 404 -20.34 -12.64 -9.07
CA TYR A 404 -18.99 -12.26 -8.67
C TYR A 404 -17.90 -13.13 -9.30
N MET A 405 -16.86 -12.46 -9.81
CA MET A 405 -15.62 -13.10 -10.22
C MET A 405 -14.47 -12.46 -9.42
N GLU A 406 -13.60 -13.29 -8.84
CA GLU A 406 -12.39 -12.84 -8.12
C GLU A 406 -11.36 -12.27 -9.11
N SER A 407 -10.54 -11.31 -8.65
CA SER A 407 -9.44 -10.76 -9.44
C SER A 407 -8.08 -11.23 -8.88
N TYR A 408 -7.09 -11.30 -9.75
CA TYR A 408 -5.74 -11.75 -9.43
C TYR A 408 -4.72 -10.66 -9.70
N ASP A 409 -3.56 -10.69 -9.00
CA ASP A 409 -2.47 -9.70 -9.16
C ASP A 409 -1.66 -9.91 -10.45
N ASP A 410 -1.77 -11.10 -11.03
CA ASP A 410 -1.10 -11.42 -12.28
C ASP A 410 -1.97 -10.91 -13.44
N ASP A 411 -1.36 -10.16 -14.36
CA ASP A 411 -1.93 -9.85 -15.69
C ASP A 411 -2.05 -11.12 -16.57
N ARG A 412 -2.20 -12.28 -15.96
CA ARG A 412 -2.72 -13.43 -16.67
C ARG A 412 -4.12 -13.00 -17.09
N ILE A 413 -4.19 -12.48 -18.29
CA ILE A 413 -5.42 -12.55 -19.05
C ILE A 413 -5.78 -14.03 -18.97
N GLU A 414 -6.68 -14.40 -18.05
CA GLU A 414 -7.37 -15.67 -18.17
C GLU A 414 -7.92 -15.63 -19.58
N ASP A 415 -7.45 -16.53 -20.40
CA ASP A 415 -7.91 -16.65 -21.78
C ASP A 415 -9.43 -16.55 -21.71
N ALA A 416 -9.96 -15.49 -22.29
CA ALA A 416 -11.41 -15.32 -22.37
C ALA A 416 -11.93 -16.64 -22.91
N ALA A 417 -12.93 -17.24 -22.27
CA ALA A 417 -13.43 -18.55 -22.59
C ALA A 417 -13.58 -18.64 -24.11
N VAL A 418 -12.63 -19.30 -24.76
CA VAL A 418 -12.64 -19.45 -26.23
C VAL A 418 -13.69 -20.50 -26.54
N ILE A 419 -14.75 -20.08 -27.22
CA ILE A 419 -15.74 -21.02 -27.71
C ILE A 419 -15.15 -21.67 -28.97
N LEU A 420 -14.90 -22.98 -28.90
CA LEU A 420 -14.42 -23.72 -30.04
C LEU A 420 -15.56 -23.86 -31.10
N PRO A 421 -15.20 -23.78 -32.39
CA PRO A 421 -16.17 -24.07 -33.46
C PRO A 421 -16.62 -25.56 -33.44
N PRO A 422 -17.76 -25.90 -34.05
CA PRO A 422 -18.26 -27.28 -34.10
C PRO A 422 -17.34 -28.13 -34.97
N ILE A 423 -16.45 -28.90 -34.34
CA ILE A 423 -15.44 -29.72 -34.99
C ILE A 423 -15.57 -31.18 -34.56
N GLU A 424 -15.19 -32.11 -35.46
CA GLU A 424 -15.29 -33.56 -35.27
C GLU A 424 -13.92 -34.23 -35.41
N VAL A 425 -13.77 -35.41 -34.79
CA VAL A 425 -12.58 -36.24 -34.98
C VAL A 425 -12.47 -36.65 -36.44
N GLY A 426 -11.30 -36.57 -37.00
CA GLY A 426 -11.04 -36.88 -38.41
C GLY A 426 -11.16 -35.67 -39.34
N THR A 427 -11.63 -34.50 -38.86
CA THR A 427 -11.69 -33.28 -39.68
C THR A 427 -10.28 -32.89 -40.15
N ALA A 428 -10.12 -32.76 -41.47
CA ALA A 428 -8.91 -32.21 -42.07
C ALA A 428 -8.90 -30.70 -41.87
N LEU A 429 -7.71 -30.15 -41.57
CA LEU A 429 -7.52 -28.75 -41.31
C LEU A 429 -6.50 -28.14 -42.27
N ASP A 430 -6.81 -26.97 -42.79
CA ASP A 430 -5.89 -26.17 -43.59
C ASP A 430 -5.13 -25.19 -42.70
N MET A 431 -3.82 -25.29 -42.68
CA MET A 431 -2.95 -24.40 -41.88
C MET A 431 -2.77 -23.07 -42.63
N GLU A 432 -3.42 -22.03 -42.12
CA GLU A 432 -3.28 -20.67 -42.65
C GLU A 432 -1.94 -20.06 -42.31
N LYS A 433 -1.54 -20.18 -41.02
CA LYS A 433 -0.34 -19.56 -40.49
C LYS A 433 0.11 -20.28 -39.21
N MET A 434 1.42 -20.49 -39.09
CA MET A 434 2.05 -20.95 -37.82
C MET A 434 3.11 -19.93 -37.39
N GLU A 435 3.05 -19.49 -36.13
CA GLU A 435 3.96 -18.50 -35.58
C GLU A 435 4.69 -19.07 -34.36
N ALA A 436 6.02 -19.06 -34.42
CA ALA A 436 6.89 -19.33 -33.29
C ALA A 436 7.38 -18.00 -32.74
N GLN A 437 6.89 -17.61 -31.58
CA GLN A 437 7.23 -16.35 -30.93
C GLN A 437 8.18 -16.60 -29.76
N GLN A 438 9.34 -15.94 -29.79
CA GLN A 438 10.25 -15.92 -28.66
C GLN A 438 9.60 -15.24 -27.45
N ARG A 439 9.55 -15.93 -26.33
CA ARG A 439 9.00 -15.47 -25.07
C ARG A 439 10.06 -15.53 -23.99
N TYR A 440 10.22 -14.43 -23.29
CA TYR A 440 11.17 -14.32 -22.18
C TYR A 440 10.49 -14.63 -20.86
N THR A 441 11.22 -15.27 -19.96
CA THR A 441 10.81 -15.41 -18.58
C THR A 441 10.75 -14.04 -17.93
N ARG A 442 9.78 -13.84 -17.04
CA ARG A 442 9.61 -12.57 -16.32
C ARG A 442 10.14 -12.71 -14.90
N HIS A 443 10.81 -11.68 -14.42
CA HIS A 443 11.20 -11.58 -13.01
C HIS A 443 9.95 -11.58 -12.11
N PRO A 444 10.08 -11.94 -10.81
CA PRO A 444 8.98 -11.84 -9.87
C PRO A 444 8.42 -10.41 -9.82
N LEU A 445 7.10 -10.27 -9.77
CA LEU A 445 6.47 -8.95 -9.71
C LEU A 445 6.79 -8.26 -8.37
N ARG A 446 7.01 -6.94 -8.44
CA ARG A 446 7.10 -6.10 -7.24
C ARG A 446 5.79 -6.10 -6.47
N TYR A 447 5.89 -5.89 -5.17
CA TYR A 447 4.69 -5.81 -4.35
C TYR A 447 3.84 -4.58 -4.65
N THR A 448 2.53 -4.77 -4.73
CA THR A 448 1.53 -3.72 -4.50
C THR A 448 1.19 -3.68 -3.01
N GLU A 449 0.43 -2.69 -2.54
CA GLU A 449 -0.10 -2.73 -1.16
C GLU A 449 -0.89 -4.02 -0.90
N ALA A 450 -1.70 -4.46 -1.87
CA ALA A 450 -2.50 -5.68 -1.80
C ALA A 450 -1.67 -6.96 -1.69
N SER A 451 -0.69 -7.12 -2.58
CA SER A 451 0.15 -8.32 -2.56
C SER A 451 1.12 -8.35 -1.37
N LEU A 452 1.48 -7.18 -0.82
CA LEU A 452 2.23 -7.12 0.43
C LEU A 452 1.38 -7.56 1.63
N VAL A 453 0.11 -7.14 1.70
CA VAL A 453 -0.83 -7.64 2.72
C VAL A 453 -0.95 -9.16 2.65
N LYS A 454 -1.16 -9.70 1.45
CA LYS A 454 -1.24 -11.14 1.21
C LYS A 454 0.03 -11.85 1.71
N LYS A 455 1.21 -11.32 1.39
CA LYS A 455 2.49 -11.91 1.79
C LYS A 455 2.70 -11.87 3.31
N LEU A 456 2.34 -10.77 3.97
CA LEU A 456 2.38 -10.66 5.42
C LEU A 456 1.45 -11.68 6.10
N GLU A 457 0.23 -11.85 5.58
CA GLU A 457 -0.73 -12.84 6.06
C GLU A 457 -0.20 -14.29 5.90
N GLU A 458 0.32 -14.64 4.71
CA GLU A 458 0.91 -15.95 4.43
C GLU A 458 2.05 -16.30 5.40
N LEU A 459 2.85 -15.30 5.78
CA LEU A 459 3.95 -15.45 6.74
C LEU A 459 3.50 -15.39 8.21
N GLY A 460 2.23 -15.11 8.47
CA GLY A 460 1.71 -14.93 9.83
C GLY A 460 2.20 -13.66 10.53
N ILE A 461 2.65 -12.65 9.76
CA ILE A 461 3.23 -11.41 10.24
C ILE A 461 2.16 -10.31 10.29
N GLY A 462 1.89 -9.80 11.48
CA GLY A 462 0.81 -8.85 11.72
C GLY A 462 -0.54 -9.52 11.94
N ARG A 463 -1.57 -8.69 12.06
CA ARG A 463 -2.97 -9.08 12.29
C ARG A 463 -3.88 -8.08 11.56
N PRO A 464 -5.19 -8.34 11.44
CA PRO A 464 -6.15 -7.43 10.81
C PRO A 464 -6.02 -5.96 11.21
N SER A 465 -5.70 -5.69 12.47
CA SER A 465 -5.50 -4.32 12.98
C SER A 465 -4.20 -3.65 12.53
N THR A 466 -3.20 -4.39 12.01
CA THR A 466 -1.84 -3.86 11.75
C THR A 466 -1.42 -3.78 10.31
N TYR A 467 -2.08 -4.46 9.38
CA TYR A 467 -1.67 -4.42 7.96
C TYR A 467 -1.68 -2.99 7.40
N ALA A 468 -2.81 -2.30 7.49
CA ALA A 468 -2.95 -0.93 6.97
C ALA A 468 -2.02 0.09 7.68
N PRO A 469 -1.92 0.11 9.03
CA PRO A 469 -0.96 0.97 9.73
C PRO A 469 0.50 0.71 9.33
N THR A 470 0.90 -0.54 9.15
CA THR A 470 2.28 -0.90 8.76
C THR A 470 2.62 -0.33 7.39
N ILE A 471 1.77 -0.59 6.38
CA ILE A 471 1.97 -0.11 5.01
C ILE A 471 1.98 1.42 4.95
N SER A 472 1.08 2.08 5.66
CA SER A 472 1.05 3.54 5.76
C SER A 472 2.29 4.10 6.43
N THR A 473 2.81 3.42 7.46
CA THR A 473 3.97 3.85 8.25
C THR A 473 5.26 3.78 7.43
N ILE A 474 5.52 2.69 6.72
CA ILE A 474 6.74 2.54 5.91
C ILE A 474 6.80 3.57 4.77
N GLN A 475 5.64 3.94 4.19
CA GLN A 475 5.54 5.00 3.18
C GLN A 475 5.70 6.39 3.81
N LYS A 476 5.02 6.69 4.93
CA LYS A 476 5.12 7.97 5.64
C LYS A 476 6.53 8.26 6.15
N ARG A 477 7.29 7.22 6.48
CA ARG A 477 8.70 7.30 6.91
C ARG A 477 9.68 7.32 5.75
N GLU A 478 9.18 7.31 4.53
CA GLU A 478 9.97 7.34 3.31
C GLU A 478 10.97 6.16 3.18
N TYR A 479 10.67 5.01 3.81
CA TYR A 479 11.45 3.78 3.59
C TYR A 479 11.04 3.09 2.30
N VAL A 480 9.81 3.31 1.90
CA VAL A 480 9.20 2.79 0.68
C VAL A 480 8.41 3.90 0.02
N THR A 481 8.43 3.95 -1.30
CA THR A 481 7.60 4.85 -2.10
C THR A 481 6.71 4.04 -3.03
N LYS A 482 5.52 4.56 -3.33
CA LYS A 482 4.65 3.99 -4.36
C LYS A 482 4.92 4.67 -5.69
N GLY A 483 5.17 3.87 -6.72
CA GLY A 483 5.51 4.40 -8.04
C GLY A 483 5.26 3.41 -9.18
N ASP A 484 5.46 3.91 -10.39
CA ASP A 484 5.42 3.11 -11.61
C ASP A 484 6.86 2.88 -12.08
N VAL A 485 7.13 1.66 -12.55
CA VAL A 485 8.41 1.28 -13.15
C VAL A 485 8.24 1.28 -14.66
N LYS A 486 9.09 2.02 -15.34
CA LYS A 486 9.15 2.00 -16.81
C LYS A 486 9.88 0.75 -17.24
N GLY A 487 9.26 0.00 -18.14
CA GLY A 487 9.94 -1.13 -18.78
C GLY A 487 11.00 -0.66 -19.77
N GLU A 488 11.88 -1.58 -20.09
CA GLU A 488 12.89 -1.39 -21.13
C GLU A 488 12.42 -1.99 -22.46
N PRO A 489 12.67 -1.34 -23.61
CA PRO A 489 12.33 -1.90 -24.89
C PRO A 489 13.15 -3.18 -25.13
N GLN A 490 12.47 -4.31 -25.27
CA GLN A 490 13.07 -5.60 -25.57
C GLN A 490 12.57 -6.10 -26.91
N SER A 491 13.50 -6.51 -27.76
CA SER A 491 13.17 -7.14 -29.04
C SER A 491 13.02 -8.64 -28.87
N PHE A 492 12.06 -9.22 -29.57
CA PHE A 492 11.85 -10.67 -29.61
C PHE A 492 11.63 -11.12 -31.05
N LYS A 493 12.01 -12.35 -31.35
CA LYS A 493 11.91 -12.93 -32.69
C LYS A 493 10.56 -13.62 -32.89
N ILE A 494 9.99 -13.44 -34.07
CA ILE A 494 8.81 -14.16 -34.55
C ILE A 494 9.23 -14.86 -35.86
N ILE A 495 9.12 -16.18 -35.88
CA ILE A 495 9.36 -17.01 -37.06
C ILE A 495 8.00 -17.50 -37.53
N THR A 496 7.63 -17.18 -38.75
CA THR A 496 6.31 -17.48 -39.31
C THR A 496 6.44 -18.43 -40.49
N LEU A 497 5.72 -19.56 -40.42
CA LEU A 497 5.46 -20.42 -41.57
C LEU A 497 4.09 -20.07 -42.14
N LYS A 498 4.07 -19.58 -43.38
CA LYS A 498 2.84 -19.28 -44.14
C LYS A 498 3.06 -19.58 -45.62
N ASN A 499 2.10 -20.21 -46.26
CA ASN A 499 2.19 -20.62 -47.67
C ASN A 499 3.49 -21.39 -47.98
N ASN A 500 3.85 -22.33 -47.11
CA ASN A 500 5.07 -23.14 -47.20
C ASN A 500 6.39 -22.34 -47.20
N LYS A 501 6.35 -21.07 -46.76
CA LYS A 501 7.54 -20.22 -46.66
C LYS A 501 7.76 -19.80 -45.20
N ILE A 502 8.98 -19.94 -44.74
CA ILE A 502 9.40 -19.47 -43.43
C ILE A 502 9.96 -18.06 -43.56
N THR A 503 9.46 -17.14 -42.75
CA THR A 503 9.88 -15.73 -42.70
C THR A 503 10.13 -15.29 -41.27
N ASP A 504 11.05 -14.36 -41.10
CA ASP A 504 11.41 -13.80 -39.80
C ASP A 504 10.93 -12.37 -39.65
N LYS A 505 10.50 -12.02 -38.43
CA LYS A 505 10.15 -10.65 -38.05
C LYS A 505 10.65 -10.37 -36.64
N MET A 506 11.11 -9.15 -36.41
CA MET A 506 11.39 -8.68 -35.04
C MET A 506 10.19 -7.93 -34.50
N GLY A 507 9.71 -8.38 -33.35
CA GLY A 507 8.74 -7.66 -32.51
C GLY A 507 9.46 -6.85 -31.44
N LYS A 508 8.76 -5.92 -30.80
CA LYS A 508 9.26 -5.16 -29.64
C LYS A 508 8.18 -5.14 -28.56
N GLU A 509 8.59 -5.31 -27.34
CA GLU A 509 7.72 -5.15 -26.16
C GLU A 509 8.44 -4.32 -25.08
N ASN A 510 7.70 -3.71 -24.18
CA ASN A 510 8.28 -3.03 -23.01
C ASN A 510 8.33 -4.05 -21.86
N TYR A 511 9.51 -4.65 -21.67
CA TYR A 511 9.75 -5.63 -20.62
C TYR A 511 9.87 -4.96 -19.25
N GLY A 512 9.23 -5.55 -18.23
CA GLY A 512 9.34 -5.07 -16.85
C GLY A 512 8.54 -3.80 -16.53
N THR A 513 7.61 -3.38 -17.39
CA THR A 513 6.68 -2.28 -17.06
C THR A 513 5.75 -2.71 -15.92
N GLU A 514 5.74 -1.95 -14.83
CA GLU A 514 4.88 -2.21 -13.68
C GLU A 514 4.26 -0.91 -13.17
N LYS A 515 3.01 -0.95 -12.69
CA LYS A 515 2.28 0.21 -12.18
C LYS A 515 1.90 0.06 -10.71
N GLY A 516 1.94 1.17 -9.97
CA GLY A 516 1.46 1.24 -8.59
C GLY A 516 2.23 0.36 -7.60
N LYS A 517 3.52 0.13 -7.83
CA LYS A 517 4.37 -0.77 -7.05
C LYS A 517 5.01 -0.07 -5.86
N LEU A 518 5.30 -0.86 -4.82
CA LEU A 518 6.06 -0.43 -3.66
C LEU A 518 7.55 -0.61 -3.95
N LEU A 519 8.28 0.49 -3.97
CA LEU A 519 9.71 0.56 -4.28
C LEU A 519 10.48 0.97 -3.03
N PRO A 520 11.56 0.27 -2.66
CA PRO A 520 12.38 0.69 -1.54
C PRO A 520 13.14 1.97 -1.91
N THR A 521 13.33 2.84 -0.94
CA THR A 521 14.22 4.01 -1.09
C THR A 521 15.63 3.65 -0.64
N ASP A 522 16.64 4.45 -1.01
CA ASP A 522 18.02 4.24 -0.54
C ASP A 522 18.11 4.19 0.98
N ILE A 523 17.31 5.02 1.68
CA ILE A 523 17.29 5.00 3.14
C ILE A 523 16.61 3.73 3.68
N GLY A 524 15.59 3.23 3.01
CA GLY A 524 14.94 1.95 3.35
C GLY A 524 15.90 0.78 3.19
N VAL A 525 16.65 0.73 2.09
CA VAL A 525 17.69 -0.29 1.84
C VAL A 525 18.79 -0.20 2.90
N LEU A 526 19.26 1.02 3.21
CA LEU A 526 20.32 1.23 4.20
C LEU A 526 19.91 0.77 5.60
N VAL A 527 18.70 1.13 6.05
CA VAL A 527 18.17 0.69 7.35
C VAL A 527 17.98 -0.81 7.38
N ASN A 528 17.48 -1.41 6.29
CA ASN A 528 17.33 -2.86 6.20
C ASN A 528 18.69 -3.58 6.31
N LYS A 529 19.72 -3.12 5.58
CA LYS A 529 21.08 -3.68 5.65
C LYS A 529 21.67 -3.56 7.06
N PHE A 530 21.49 -2.41 7.72
CA PHE A 530 21.92 -2.23 9.11
C PHE A 530 21.23 -3.21 10.06
N LEU A 531 19.92 -3.36 9.93
CA LEU A 531 19.15 -4.27 10.78
C LEU A 531 19.49 -5.74 10.51
N LEU A 532 19.71 -6.14 9.26
CA LEU A 532 20.17 -7.48 8.90
C LEU A 532 21.54 -7.79 9.51
N GLN A 533 22.47 -6.84 9.44
CA GLN A 533 23.82 -7.04 9.95
C GLN A 533 23.90 -7.12 11.47
N TYR A 534 23.11 -6.34 12.20
CA TYR A 534 23.23 -6.21 13.65
C TYR A 534 22.03 -6.75 14.43
N PHE A 535 20.87 -6.92 13.82
CA PHE A 535 19.60 -7.30 14.47
C PHE A 535 18.79 -8.27 13.63
N GLU A 536 19.44 -9.21 12.97
CA GLU A 536 18.80 -10.19 12.10
C GLU A 536 17.64 -10.90 12.80
N SER A 537 17.82 -11.31 14.07
CA SER A 537 16.80 -11.98 14.86
C SER A 537 15.52 -11.16 15.04
N ILE A 538 15.61 -9.82 15.07
CA ILE A 538 14.45 -8.93 15.27
C ILE A 538 13.61 -8.78 13.99
N ILE A 539 14.27 -8.87 12.83
CA ILE A 539 13.62 -8.77 11.53
C ILE A 539 13.45 -10.13 10.84
N ASP A 540 13.68 -11.22 11.57
CA ASP A 540 13.38 -12.58 11.11
C ASP A 540 11.88 -12.79 10.99
N TYR A 541 11.45 -13.44 9.90
CA TYR A 541 10.04 -13.69 9.62
C TYR A 541 9.38 -14.58 10.66
N ASN A 542 10.08 -15.67 11.04
CA ASN A 542 9.57 -16.62 12.02
C ASN A 542 9.50 -16.01 13.41
N PHE A 543 10.49 -15.18 13.78
CA PHE A 543 10.45 -14.46 15.05
C PHE A 543 9.19 -13.62 15.17
N THR A 544 8.90 -12.77 14.16
CA THR A 544 7.72 -11.90 14.18
C THR A 544 6.41 -12.70 14.20
N ALA A 545 6.33 -13.77 13.41
CA ALA A 545 5.18 -14.68 13.43
C ALA A 545 5.01 -15.40 14.78
N ASN A 546 6.10 -15.82 15.42
CA ASN A 546 6.06 -16.49 16.72
C ASN A 546 5.64 -15.53 17.84
N VAL A 547 6.09 -14.27 17.81
CA VAL A 547 5.65 -13.25 18.76
C VAL A 547 4.13 -13.04 18.68
N GLU A 548 3.54 -13.03 17.49
CA GLU A 548 2.07 -12.94 17.36
C GLU A 548 1.37 -14.17 17.97
N LYS A 549 1.94 -15.37 17.82
CA LYS A 549 1.42 -16.58 18.49
C LYS A 549 1.57 -16.52 20.01
N GLU A 550 2.66 -15.92 20.52
CA GLU A 550 2.81 -15.70 21.97
C GLU A 550 1.75 -14.77 22.52
N PHE A 551 1.38 -13.71 21.78
CA PHE A 551 0.26 -12.84 22.16
C PHE A 551 -1.08 -13.61 22.17
N ASP A 552 -1.28 -14.56 21.26
CA ASP A 552 -2.47 -15.41 21.26
C ASP A 552 -2.49 -16.31 22.51
N LYS A 553 -1.36 -16.92 22.91
CA LYS A 553 -1.23 -17.69 24.15
C LYS A 553 -1.48 -16.85 25.41
N ILE A 554 -1.06 -15.58 25.40
CA ILE A 554 -1.32 -14.65 26.52
C ILE A 554 -2.82 -14.36 26.61
N ALA A 555 -3.49 -14.10 25.48
CA ALA A 555 -4.92 -13.89 25.43
C ALA A 555 -5.70 -15.10 25.96
N GLU A 556 -5.22 -16.32 25.69
CA GLU A 556 -5.80 -17.57 26.19
C GLU A 556 -5.42 -17.89 27.66
N GLY A 557 -4.67 -17.03 28.34
CA GLY A 557 -4.20 -17.25 29.72
C GLY A 557 -3.12 -18.33 29.87
N LYS A 558 -2.56 -18.83 28.76
CA LYS A 558 -1.54 -19.91 28.75
C LYS A 558 -0.12 -19.43 29.02
N ARG A 559 0.12 -18.12 28.99
CA ARG A 559 1.42 -17.49 29.23
C ARG A 559 1.28 -16.15 29.93
N GLN A 560 2.20 -15.84 30.86
CA GLN A 560 2.28 -14.52 31.50
C GLN A 560 2.97 -13.54 30.55
N TRP A 561 2.39 -12.37 30.37
CA TRP A 561 2.88 -11.37 29.40
C TRP A 561 4.25 -10.79 29.78
N ASN A 562 4.48 -10.50 31.06
CA ASN A 562 5.75 -9.99 31.56
C ASN A 562 6.90 -10.97 31.43
N ALA A 563 6.64 -12.28 31.65
CA ALA A 563 7.64 -13.32 31.43
C ALA A 563 8.09 -13.38 29.96
N MET A 564 7.14 -13.28 29.02
CA MET A 564 7.45 -13.20 27.58
C MET A 564 8.32 -11.97 27.25
N ILE A 565 8.00 -10.81 27.80
CA ILE A 565 8.79 -9.57 27.59
C ILE A 565 10.19 -9.72 28.17
N LYS A 566 10.33 -10.28 29.36
CA LYS A 566 11.61 -10.49 30.04
C LYS A 566 12.53 -11.42 29.24
N ASP A 567 11.98 -12.54 28.74
CA ASP A 567 12.73 -13.48 27.92
C ASP A 567 13.30 -12.82 26.65
N PHE A 568 12.49 -11.96 26.01
CA PHE A 568 12.89 -11.19 24.84
C PHE A 568 13.95 -10.12 25.17
N TYR A 569 13.66 -9.30 26.18
CA TYR A 569 14.39 -8.07 26.45
C TYR A 569 15.87 -8.29 26.78
N LYS A 570 16.18 -9.32 27.54
CA LYS A 570 17.56 -9.62 27.94
C LYS A 570 18.52 -9.76 26.76
N GLY A 571 18.14 -10.54 25.76
CA GLY A 571 18.95 -10.74 24.55
C GLY A 571 19.00 -9.46 23.69
N PHE A 572 17.85 -8.83 23.50
CA PHE A 572 17.71 -7.62 22.71
C PHE A 572 18.50 -6.44 23.24
N HIS A 573 18.40 -6.15 24.54
CA HIS A 573 19.12 -5.04 25.17
C HIS A 573 20.64 -5.23 25.10
N ASN A 574 21.14 -6.43 25.39
CA ASN A 574 22.57 -6.73 25.27
C ASN A 574 23.09 -6.47 23.86
N GLN A 575 22.29 -6.80 22.84
CA GLN A 575 22.65 -6.56 21.44
C GLN A 575 22.65 -5.07 21.10
N ILE A 576 21.71 -4.27 21.63
CA ILE A 576 21.71 -2.79 21.51
C ILE A 576 22.98 -2.19 22.10
N VAL A 577 23.34 -2.59 23.33
CA VAL A 577 24.55 -2.10 24.01
C VAL A 577 25.80 -2.44 23.21
N SER A 578 25.99 -3.71 22.88
CA SER A 578 27.14 -4.19 22.10
C SER A 578 27.25 -3.49 20.74
N THR A 579 26.13 -3.33 20.01
CA THR A 579 26.14 -2.61 18.73
C THR A 579 26.45 -1.14 18.90
N THR A 580 25.97 -0.51 19.99
CA THR A 580 26.24 0.90 20.29
C THR A 580 27.72 1.15 20.51
N GLU A 581 28.41 0.24 21.19
CA GLU A 581 29.83 0.34 21.52
C GLU A 581 30.75 -0.03 20.36
N ASN A 582 30.44 -1.15 19.67
CA ASN A 582 31.36 -1.79 18.74
C ASN A 582 31.14 -1.44 17.26
N SER A 583 29.98 -0.86 16.86
CA SER A 583 29.76 -0.50 15.48
C SER A 583 30.20 0.95 15.18
N GLY A 584 30.74 1.18 13.98
CA GLY A 584 31.03 2.51 13.42
C GLY A 584 29.77 3.20 12.87
N LYS A 585 29.95 4.34 12.19
CA LYS A 585 28.88 4.96 11.38
C LYS A 585 28.59 4.07 10.18
N PHE A 586 27.31 3.90 9.90
CA PHE A 586 26.81 3.07 8.80
C PHE A 586 26.18 3.97 7.74
N SER A 587 26.98 4.38 6.75
CA SER A 587 26.56 5.33 5.69
C SER A 587 26.09 4.65 4.41
N GLY A 588 26.25 3.32 4.30
CA GLY A 588 26.01 2.61 3.04
C GLY A 588 26.89 3.08 1.90
N GLU A 589 28.14 3.43 2.21
CA GLU A 589 29.09 3.93 1.25
C GLU A 589 29.43 2.83 0.22
N LYS A 590 29.28 3.17 -1.06
CA LYS A 590 29.61 2.32 -2.20
C LYS A 590 30.63 3.05 -3.06
N MET A 591 31.80 2.45 -3.26
CA MET A 591 32.80 2.94 -4.20
C MET A 591 32.35 2.57 -5.63
N LEU A 592 32.27 3.57 -6.51
CA LEU A 592 31.90 3.38 -7.92
C LEU A 592 33.13 3.21 -8.83
N GLY A 593 34.26 3.79 -8.46
CA GLY A 593 35.48 3.76 -9.26
C GLY A 593 36.38 4.94 -8.95
N ILE A 594 37.21 5.29 -9.92
CA ILE A 594 38.18 6.39 -9.88
C ILE A 594 37.75 7.45 -10.90
N ASP A 595 37.73 8.71 -10.50
CA ASP A 595 37.52 9.84 -11.42
C ASP A 595 38.70 9.96 -12.40
N PRO A 596 38.46 9.82 -13.70
CA PRO A 596 39.55 9.89 -14.70
C PRO A 596 40.29 11.25 -14.75
N ALA A 597 39.59 12.33 -14.36
CA ALA A 597 40.13 13.68 -14.41
C ALA A 597 41.05 14.01 -13.24
N THR A 598 40.77 13.46 -12.05
CA THR A 598 41.48 13.81 -10.81
C THR A 598 42.27 12.66 -10.20
N GLY A 599 42.07 11.41 -10.65
CA GLY A 599 42.64 10.20 -10.06
C GLY A 599 42.07 9.84 -8.67
N LYS A 600 41.03 10.55 -8.21
CA LYS A 600 40.45 10.36 -6.88
C LYS A 600 39.30 9.34 -6.90
N LYS A 601 39.13 8.62 -5.81
CA LYS A 601 38.02 7.68 -5.65
C LYS A 601 36.66 8.38 -5.62
N VAL A 602 35.68 7.76 -6.23
CA VAL A 602 34.30 8.23 -6.30
C VAL A 602 33.42 7.30 -5.51
N TYR A 603 32.67 7.87 -4.57
CA TYR A 603 31.76 7.16 -3.69
C TYR A 603 30.34 7.69 -3.82
N VAL A 604 29.37 6.84 -3.54
CA VAL A 604 27.98 7.24 -3.27
C VAL A 604 27.58 6.76 -1.90
N LYS A 605 26.85 7.58 -1.16
CA LYS A 605 26.41 7.27 0.20
C LYS A 605 25.19 8.09 0.62
N VAL A 606 24.54 7.70 1.73
CA VAL A 606 23.49 8.51 2.33
C VAL A 606 24.11 9.63 3.17
N GLY A 607 23.99 10.86 2.69
CA GLY A 607 24.41 12.07 3.39
C GLY A 607 23.30 12.64 4.30
N ARG A 608 23.65 13.75 4.99
CA ARG A 608 22.72 14.43 5.93
C ARG A 608 21.39 14.83 5.28
N PHE A 609 21.42 15.26 4.03
CA PHE A 609 20.25 15.78 3.30
C PHE A 609 19.70 14.83 2.25
N GLY A 610 20.21 13.63 2.15
CA GLY A 610 19.82 12.60 1.18
C GLY A 610 21.01 11.92 0.54
N PRO A 611 20.79 11.07 -0.50
CA PRO A 611 21.85 10.43 -1.25
C PRO A 611 22.80 11.44 -1.89
N VAL A 612 24.12 11.21 -1.75
CA VAL A 612 25.17 12.08 -2.28
C VAL A 612 26.27 11.27 -2.93
N ALA A 613 26.86 11.83 -3.96
CA ALA A 613 28.13 11.41 -4.53
C ALA A 613 29.27 12.21 -3.90
N GLN A 614 30.42 11.58 -3.76
CA GLN A 614 31.64 12.17 -3.21
C GLN A 614 32.84 11.83 -4.09
N ILE A 615 33.66 12.83 -4.43
CA ILE A 615 34.97 12.64 -5.06
C ILE A 615 36.06 12.98 -4.05
N GLY A 616 36.95 12.03 -3.80
CA GLY A 616 38.06 12.13 -2.83
C GLY A 616 37.71 11.56 -1.46
N ASP A 617 38.71 11.13 -0.72
CA ASP A 617 38.56 10.55 0.61
C ASP A 617 38.39 11.66 1.67
N THR A 618 37.58 11.37 2.70
CA THR A 618 37.33 12.30 3.83
C THR A 618 38.56 12.49 4.72
N GLU A 619 39.51 11.59 4.66
CA GLU A 619 40.76 11.61 5.45
C GLU A 619 41.94 12.24 4.71
N SER A 620 41.74 12.70 3.48
CA SER A 620 42.81 13.39 2.69
C SER A 620 42.93 14.86 3.08
N ASP A 621 44.12 15.44 2.87
CA ASP A 621 44.37 16.87 3.10
C ASP A 621 43.50 17.80 2.27
N GLU A 622 43.02 17.31 1.13
CA GLU A 622 42.09 18.03 0.27
C GLU A 622 40.64 17.69 0.61
N LYS A 623 39.82 18.71 0.80
CA LYS A 623 38.38 18.54 1.09
C LYS A 623 37.68 17.82 -0.07
N PRO A 624 36.94 16.72 0.19
CA PRO A 624 36.18 16.02 -0.83
C PRO A 624 35.10 16.92 -1.44
N ARG A 625 34.81 16.72 -2.71
CA ARG A 625 33.70 17.37 -3.41
C ARG A 625 32.44 16.52 -3.23
N PHE A 626 31.27 17.18 -3.10
CA PHE A 626 29.98 16.51 -2.94
C PHE A 626 28.97 17.00 -3.97
N ALA A 627 28.17 16.07 -4.52
CA ALA A 627 27.02 16.37 -5.36
C ALA A 627 25.82 15.53 -4.90
N GLY A 628 24.63 16.13 -4.81
CA GLY A 628 23.40 15.39 -4.49
C GLY A 628 22.96 14.51 -5.66
N LEU A 629 22.55 13.27 -5.40
CA LEU A 629 21.93 12.43 -6.41
C LEU A 629 20.56 13.01 -6.80
N LYS A 630 20.17 12.86 -8.08
CA LYS A 630 18.84 13.24 -8.55
C LYS A 630 17.79 12.26 -8.01
N LYS A 631 16.52 12.66 -8.07
CA LYS A 631 15.40 11.84 -7.54
C LYS A 631 15.21 10.49 -8.24
N ASP A 632 15.64 10.40 -9.48
CA ASP A 632 15.59 9.22 -10.34
C ASP A 632 16.85 8.36 -10.26
N MET A 633 17.83 8.75 -9.45
CA MET A 633 19.08 8.01 -9.20
C MET A 633 19.04 7.35 -7.83
N SER A 634 19.47 6.08 -7.76
CA SER A 634 19.64 5.33 -6.52
C SER A 634 21.11 4.96 -6.30
N ILE A 635 21.54 4.93 -5.03
CA ILE A 635 22.90 4.49 -4.63
C ILE A 635 23.20 3.08 -5.17
N GLU A 636 22.19 2.22 -5.23
CA GLU A 636 22.36 0.83 -5.66
C GLU A 636 22.61 0.66 -7.15
N SER A 637 21.98 1.50 -7.99
CA SER A 637 21.99 1.35 -9.45
C SER A 637 22.86 2.36 -10.19
N VAL A 638 23.19 3.49 -9.58
CA VAL A 638 23.93 4.58 -10.24
C VAL A 638 25.33 4.14 -10.67
N THR A 639 25.72 4.53 -11.88
CA THR A 639 27.04 4.25 -12.47
C THR A 639 28.03 5.38 -12.21
N LEU A 640 29.33 5.08 -12.37
CA LEU A 640 30.41 6.09 -12.26
C LEU A 640 30.19 7.25 -13.24
N GLU A 641 29.85 6.94 -14.50
CA GLU A 641 29.62 7.94 -15.54
C GLU A 641 28.47 8.90 -15.22
N GLU A 642 27.37 8.37 -14.73
CA GLU A 642 26.22 9.17 -14.32
C GLU A 642 26.55 10.08 -13.14
N VAL A 643 27.33 9.58 -12.18
CA VAL A 643 27.76 10.34 -11.00
C VAL A 643 28.72 11.45 -11.38
N LEU A 644 29.68 11.21 -12.26
CA LEU A 644 30.63 12.23 -12.66
C LEU A 644 29.93 13.44 -13.32
N LYS A 645 28.88 13.21 -14.11
CA LYS A 645 28.03 14.28 -14.69
C LYS A 645 27.33 15.18 -13.65
N LEU A 646 27.22 14.74 -12.40
CA LEU A 646 26.65 15.58 -11.33
C LEU A 646 27.64 16.64 -10.84
N PHE A 647 28.95 16.41 -11.03
CA PHE A 647 30.00 17.32 -10.63
C PHE A 647 30.33 18.39 -11.69
N ASP A 648 29.72 18.32 -12.86
CA ASP A 648 29.78 19.35 -13.90
C ASP A 648 29.06 20.64 -13.48
N PHE A 649 28.29 20.59 -12.39
CA PHE A 649 27.54 21.73 -11.84
C PHE A 649 28.12 22.18 -10.49
N PRO A 650 28.08 23.50 -10.16
CA PRO A 650 27.52 24.60 -10.95
C PRO A 650 28.41 24.98 -12.13
N ARG A 651 27.81 25.26 -13.29
CA ARG A 651 28.49 25.70 -14.51
C ARG A 651 28.34 27.20 -14.65
N ILE A 652 29.45 27.93 -14.77
CA ILE A 652 29.48 29.37 -15.01
C ILE A 652 29.23 29.60 -16.49
N LEU A 653 28.28 30.43 -16.85
CA LEU A 653 27.90 30.75 -18.21
C LEU A 653 28.49 32.09 -18.68
N GLY A 654 28.86 32.99 -17.78
CA GLY A 654 29.35 34.30 -18.05
C GLY A 654 28.80 35.33 -17.04
N GLU A 655 29.00 36.62 -17.36
CA GLU A 655 28.48 37.73 -16.54
C GLU A 655 27.36 38.47 -17.28
N PHE A 656 26.30 38.79 -16.56
CA PHE A 656 25.19 39.61 -17.02
C PHE A 656 24.97 40.76 -16.02
N GLU A 657 24.88 41.97 -16.47
CA GLU A 657 24.77 43.19 -15.62
C GLU A 657 25.89 43.25 -14.53
N GLY A 658 27.12 42.83 -14.87
CA GLY A 658 28.23 42.82 -13.92
C GLY A 658 28.14 41.77 -12.80
N LYS A 659 27.27 40.77 -12.96
CA LYS A 659 27.09 39.66 -12.04
C LYS A 659 27.17 38.31 -12.76
N GLU A 660 27.77 37.34 -12.11
CA GLU A 660 27.95 36.00 -12.64
C GLU A 660 26.60 35.28 -12.81
N ILE A 661 26.41 34.61 -13.94
CA ILE A 661 25.34 33.67 -14.20
C ILE A 661 25.85 32.27 -13.97
N THR A 662 25.26 31.51 -13.08
CA THR A 662 25.55 30.10 -12.87
C THR A 662 24.34 29.22 -13.09
N VAL A 663 24.52 28.09 -13.80
CA VAL A 663 23.52 27.00 -13.89
C VAL A 663 23.87 25.94 -12.85
N ALA A 664 22.88 25.53 -12.08
CA ALA A 664 23.03 24.50 -11.07
C ALA A 664 21.79 23.60 -11.00
N VAL A 665 21.95 22.42 -10.39
CA VAL A 665 20.84 21.49 -10.12
C VAL A 665 20.63 21.43 -8.61
N GLY A 666 19.44 21.85 -8.16
CA GLY A 666 19.06 21.89 -6.75
C GLY A 666 17.94 20.92 -6.40
N ARG A 667 17.53 20.94 -5.11
CA ARG A 667 16.46 20.09 -4.57
C ARG A 667 15.14 20.20 -5.33
N PHE A 668 14.85 21.36 -5.89
CA PHE A 668 13.60 21.65 -6.62
C PHE A 668 13.74 21.57 -8.14
N GLY A 669 14.88 21.10 -8.64
CA GLY A 669 15.18 20.98 -10.05
C GLY A 669 16.31 21.91 -10.49
N PRO A 670 16.65 21.92 -11.80
CA PRO A 670 17.69 22.80 -12.36
C PRO A 670 17.24 24.28 -12.33
N TYR A 671 18.21 25.14 -12.06
CA TYR A 671 17.99 26.58 -11.97
C TYR A 671 19.22 27.39 -12.44
N ILE A 672 18.96 28.63 -12.81
CA ILE A 672 19.97 29.65 -13.02
C ILE A 672 20.04 30.53 -11.75
N ARG A 673 21.23 30.83 -11.28
CA ARG A 673 21.49 31.82 -10.24
C ARG A 673 22.15 33.05 -10.85
N HIS A 674 21.54 34.23 -10.59
CA HIS A 674 22.06 35.54 -10.96
C HIS A 674 21.69 36.54 -9.89
N ASP A 675 22.63 37.35 -9.43
CA ASP A 675 22.45 38.38 -8.39
C ASP A 675 21.64 37.87 -7.16
N ASN A 676 22.07 36.73 -6.60
CA ASN A 676 21.41 36.04 -5.47
C ASN A 676 19.93 35.67 -5.70
N LYS A 677 19.41 35.78 -6.90
CA LYS A 677 18.09 35.29 -7.30
C LYS A 677 18.19 33.95 -8.04
N PHE A 678 17.13 33.15 -7.93
CA PHE A 678 17.03 31.82 -8.52
C PHE A 678 15.93 31.80 -9.57
N TYR A 679 16.26 31.33 -10.77
CA TYR A 679 15.37 31.24 -11.92
C TYR A 679 15.29 29.78 -12.36
N SER A 680 14.12 29.14 -12.17
CA SER A 680 13.94 27.72 -12.51
C SER A 680 13.99 27.54 -14.03
N LEU A 681 14.71 26.52 -14.50
CA LEU A 681 14.68 26.09 -15.88
C LEU A 681 13.33 25.42 -16.20
N ALA A 682 12.86 25.58 -17.43
CA ALA A 682 11.71 24.83 -17.92
C ALA A 682 12.06 23.35 -18.08
N LYS A 683 11.04 22.47 -18.09
CA LYS A 683 11.26 21.04 -18.29
C LYS A 683 11.91 20.68 -19.63
N THR A 684 11.81 21.58 -20.60
CA THR A 684 12.39 21.46 -21.93
C THR A 684 13.86 21.89 -21.99
N ASP A 685 14.33 22.65 -21.01
CA ASP A 685 15.69 23.16 -20.97
C ASP A 685 16.61 22.14 -20.28
N ASN A 686 17.58 21.59 -21.03
CA ASN A 686 18.60 20.72 -20.46
C ASN A 686 19.69 21.57 -19.77
N PRO A 687 19.89 21.45 -18.44
CA PRO A 687 20.86 22.29 -17.72
C PRO A 687 22.31 22.11 -18.21
N ALA A 688 22.65 20.96 -18.80
CA ALA A 688 23.95 20.73 -19.37
C ALA A 688 24.19 21.48 -20.71
N LEU A 689 23.11 21.83 -21.41
CA LEU A 689 23.13 22.45 -22.73
C LEU A 689 22.67 23.91 -22.74
N VAL A 690 22.21 24.44 -21.63
CA VAL A 690 21.83 25.86 -21.53
C VAL A 690 23.05 26.73 -21.70
N GLU A 691 23.01 27.59 -22.69
CA GLU A 691 24.05 28.59 -22.99
C GLU A 691 23.66 29.97 -22.42
N TYR A 692 24.62 30.93 -22.52
CA TYR A 692 24.48 32.26 -21.95
C TYR A 692 23.23 32.99 -22.42
N ASP A 693 22.95 33.03 -23.71
CA ASP A 693 21.79 33.75 -24.27
C ASP A 693 20.48 33.23 -23.76
N ARG A 694 20.33 31.90 -23.69
CA ARG A 694 19.11 31.28 -23.12
C ARG A 694 18.96 31.57 -21.62
N ALA A 695 20.06 31.61 -20.90
CA ALA A 695 20.04 31.96 -19.49
C ALA A 695 19.58 33.41 -19.24
N VAL A 696 20.09 34.36 -20.05
CA VAL A 696 19.67 35.77 -20.01
C VAL A 696 18.17 35.91 -20.38
N GLU A 697 17.72 35.18 -21.39
CA GLU A 697 16.31 35.15 -21.78
C GLU A 697 15.42 34.69 -20.61
N ILE A 698 15.74 33.58 -19.94
CA ILE A 698 15.00 33.06 -18.78
C ILE A 698 14.96 34.08 -17.62
N ILE A 699 16.08 34.75 -17.38
CA ILE A 699 16.15 35.81 -16.37
C ILE A 699 15.18 36.96 -16.72
N ASN A 700 15.19 37.41 -17.98
CA ASN A 700 14.34 38.51 -18.45
C ASN A 700 12.86 38.12 -18.51
N GLU A 701 12.52 36.92 -18.99
CA GLU A 701 11.16 36.37 -18.98
C GLU A 701 10.57 36.36 -17.56
N LYS A 702 11.35 35.94 -16.59
CA LYS A 702 10.92 35.91 -15.20
C LYS A 702 10.77 37.30 -14.59
N ARG A 703 11.69 38.21 -14.90
CA ARG A 703 11.61 39.62 -14.48
C ARG A 703 10.37 40.30 -15.06
N GLN A 704 10.10 40.09 -16.37
CA GLN A 704 8.91 40.60 -17.02
C GLN A 704 7.63 40.08 -16.37
N LYS A 705 7.58 38.79 -16.15
CA LYS A 705 6.43 38.14 -15.46
C LYS A 705 6.24 38.65 -14.04
N ASP A 706 7.32 38.97 -13.33
CA ASP A 706 7.22 39.55 -11.98
C ASP A 706 6.70 41.01 -12.04
N LEU A 707 7.00 41.79 -13.11
CA LEU A 707 6.43 43.09 -13.38
C LEU A 707 4.94 42.99 -13.76
N ASP A 708 4.59 42.05 -14.63
CA ASP A 708 3.19 41.83 -15.08
C ASP A 708 2.27 41.39 -13.93
N ASN A 709 2.84 40.79 -12.89
CA ASN A 709 2.10 40.45 -11.68
C ASN A 709 1.78 41.65 -10.77
N ILE A 710 2.35 42.83 -11.01
CA ILE A 710 2.09 44.01 -10.20
C ILE A 710 0.75 44.61 -10.64
N ILE A 711 -0.24 44.60 -9.77
CA ILE A 711 -1.55 45.22 -9.99
C ILE A 711 -1.47 46.72 -9.69
N ARG A 712 -0.80 47.09 -8.59
CA ARG A 712 -0.68 48.47 -8.14
C ARG A 712 0.56 48.72 -7.30
N THR A 713 1.20 49.88 -7.47
CA THR A 713 2.28 50.43 -6.64
C THR A 713 1.84 51.77 -6.07
N PHE A 714 2.52 52.23 -5.04
CA PHE A 714 2.23 53.51 -4.39
C PHE A 714 3.53 54.32 -4.29
N ASP A 715 3.53 55.54 -4.90
CA ASP A 715 4.71 56.40 -4.91
C ASP A 715 5.16 56.85 -3.52
N GLN A 716 4.20 56.89 -2.57
CA GLN A 716 4.44 57.29 -1.17
C GLN A 716 5.23 56.21 -0.39
N ASP A 717 5.14 54.96 -0.76
CA ASP A 717 5.86 53.84 -0.12
C ASP A 717 6.06 52.69 -1.14
N PRO A 718 7.24 52.62 -1.79
CA PRO A 718 7.57 51.58 -2.79
C PRO A 718 7.55 50.17 -2.27
N ASP A 719 7.63 49.94 -0.93
CA ASP A 719 7.54 48.66 -0.30
C ASP A 719 6.13 48.07 -0.24
N LEU A 720 5.11 48.98 -0.40
CA LEU A 720 3.70 48.61 -0.44
C LEU A 720 3.27 48.32 -1.89
N ARG A 721 2.91 47.10 -2.20
CA ARG A 721 2.47 46.70 -3.55
C ARG A 721 1.27 45.78 -3.50
N VAL A 722 0.39 45.87 -4.48
CA VAL A 722 -0.66 44.88 -4.72
C VAL A 722 -0.22 43.99 -5.88
N LEU A 723 -0.14 42.70 -5.62
CA LEU A 723 0.38 41.70 -6.57
C LEU A 723 -0.67 40.65 -6.87
N ASN A 724 -0.62 40.08 -8.08
CA ASN A 724 -1.37 38.89 -8.44
C ASN A 724 -0.57 37.66 -8.13
N GLY A 725 -1.07 36.74 -7.28
CA GLY A 725 -0.41 35.53 -6.86
C GLY A 725 -1.14 34.25 -7.26
N ARG A 726 -0.50 33.10 -7.08
CA ARG A 726 -1.08 31.78 -7.40
C ARG A 726 -2.44 31.50 -6.76
N PHE A 727 -2.72 32.13 -5.61
CA PHE A 727 -3.98 31.96 -4.85
C PHE A 727 -4.87 33.20 -4.91
N GLY A 728 -4.64 34.07 -5.87
CA GLY A 728 -5.34 35.34 -6.07
C GLY A 728 -4.53 36.56 -5.60
N PRO A 729 -5.09 37.79 -5.78
CA PRO A 729 -4.43 39.04 -5.42
C PRO A 729 -4.12 39.15 -3.92
N TYR A 730 -2.98 39.79 -3.62
CA TYR A 730 -2.53 39.98 -2.24
C TYR A 730 -1.71 41.30 -2.14
N ILE A 731 -1.60 41.83 -0.92
CA ILE A 731 -0.73 42.98 -0.62
C ILE A 731 0.60 42.42 -0.10
N THR A 732 1.72 42.96 -0.61
CA THR A 732 3.02 42.77 -0.02
C THR A 732 3.51 44.05 0.62
N TYR A 733 4.06 43.95 1.84
CA TYR A 733 4.63 45.08 2.57
C TYR A 733 5.78 44.60 3.48
N LYS A 734 6.95 45.22 3.36
CA LYS A 734 8.16 44.88 4.17
C LYS A 734 8.44 43.37 4.27
N LYS A 735 8.44 42.66 3.13
CA LYS A 735 8.65 41.23 2.98
C LYS A 735 7.57 40.33 3.59
N SER A 736 6.41 40.86 3.98
CA SER A 736 5.26 40.13 4.47
C SER A 736 4.10 40.23 3.47
N ASN A 737 3.30 39.17 3.37
CA ASN A 737 2.17 39.08 2.46
C ASN A 737 0.85 39.08 3.26
N PHE A 738 -0.10 39.89 2.81
CA PHE A 738 -1.41 40.12 3.45
C PHE A 738 -2.53 39.79 2.44
N LYS A 739 -3.53 39.08 2.91
CA LYS A 739 -4.65 38.67 2.06
C LYS A 739 -5.64 39.80 1.92
N ILE A 740 -6.07 40.09 0.69
CA ILE A 740 -7.13 41.05 0.41
C ILE A 740 -8.48 40.40 0.79
N PRO A 741 -9.37 41.11 1.52
CA PRO A 741 -10.71 40.63 1.84
C PRO A 741 -11.52 40.29 0.59
N LYS A 742 -12.40 39.29 0.65
CA LYS A 742 -13.27 38.90 -0.45
C LYS A 742 -14.24 40.06 -0.77
N GLY A 743 -14.41 40.36 -2.06
CA GLY A 743 -15.30 41.42 -2.53
C GLY A 743 -14.62 42.77 -2.70
N THR A 744 -13.32 42.90 -2.42
CA THR A 744 -12.55 44.12 -2.66
C THR A 744 -11.87 44.04 -4.03
N GLU A 745 -12.05 45.08 -4.86
CA GLU A 745 -11.38 45.16 -6.16
C GLU A 745 -9.90 45.54 -5.98
N PRO A 746 -8.95 44.66 -6.32
CA PRO A 746 -7.53 44.87 -6.01
C PRO A 746 -6.90 46.07 -6.70
N SER A 747 -7.38 46.42 -7.91
CA SER A 747 -6.91 47.55 -8.70
C SER A 747 -7.39 48.90 -8.17
N ALA A 748 -8.47 48.90 -7.40
CA ALA A 748 -9.09 50.12 -6.86
C ALA A 748 -8.58 50.49 -5.45
N LEU A 749 -7.81 49.61 -4.78
CA LEU A 749 -7.31 49.82 -3.40
C LEU A 749 -6.45 51.09 -3.31
N THR A 750 -6.80 52.00 -2.40
CA THR A 750 -5.96 53.18 -2.09
C THR A 750 -4.84 52.81 -1.13
N TYR A 751 -3.86 53.72 -0.98
CA TYR A 751 -2.74 53.52 -0.03
C TYR A 751 -3.27 53.30 1.39
N GLU A 752 -4.19 54.16 1.85
CA GLU A 752 -4.78 54.09 3.18
C GLU A 752 -5.53 52.76 3.41
N GLN A 753 -6.24 52.29 2.41
CA GLN A 753 -6.95 51.01 2.47
C GLN A 753 -5.98 49.81 2.55
N CYS A 754 -4.89 49.87 1.79
CA CYS A 754 -3.84 48.86 1.88
C CYS A 754 -3.16 48.83 3.25
N MET A 755 -2.84 50.02 3.80
CA MET A 755 -2.25 50.14 5.12
C MET A 755 -3.20 49.67 6.22
N ALA A 756 -4.48 49.97 6.14
CA ALA A 756 -5.49 49.46 7.06
C ALA A 756 -5.58 47.92 7.07
N ILE A 757 -5.43 47.26 5.91
CA ILE A 757 -5.38 45.80 5.80
C ILE A 757 -4.07 45.22 6.41
N VAL A 758 -2.97 45.94 6.22
CA VAL A 758 -1.65 45.53 6.76
C VAL A 758 -1.61 45.66 8.29
N GLU A 759 -2.22 46.71 8.83
CA GLU A 759 -2.22 47.03 10.28
C GLU A 759 -3.32 46.29 11.06
N ASP A 760 -4.29 45.65 10.39
CA ASP A 760 -5.33 44.88 11.06
C ASP A 760 -4.68 43.69 11.81
N PRO A 761 -4.84 43.58 13.15
CA PRO A 761 -4.30 42.51 13.94
C PRO A 761 -4.72 41.11 13.49
N LYS A 762 -5.88 40.98 12.80
CA LYS A 762 -6.36 39.71 12.26
C LYS A 762 -5.55 39.23 11.06
N ASN A 763 -4.88 40.16 10.36
CA ASN A 763 -4.05 39.89 9.19
C ASN A 763 -2.56 39.80 9.52
N ALA A 764 -2.17 39.97 10.80
CA ALA A 764 -0.78 39.86 11.24
C ALA A 764 -0.17 38.55 10.75
N PRO A 765 0.99 38.57 10.09
CA PRO A 765 1.63 37.39 9.61
C PRO A 765 1.92 36.45 10.79
N LYS A 766 1.38 35.24 10.78
CA LYS A 766 1.66 34.24 11.79
C LYS A 766 3.17 34.04 11.85
N LYS A 767 3.81 34.50 12.92
CA LYS A 767 5.23 34.27 13.17
C LYS A 767 5.48 32.78 13.00
N LYS A 768 6.26 32.40 12.00
CA LYS A 768 6.81 31.05 11.94
C LYS A 768 7.56 30.82 13.24
N VAL A 769 7.00 30.04 14.13
CA VAL A 769 7.70 29.53 15.30
C VAL A 769 8.87 28.72 14.75
N VAL A 770 10.03 29.35 14.70
CA VAL A 770 11.29 28.65 14.50
C VAL A 770 11.47 27.82 15.76
N LYS A 771 11.06 26.58 15.73
CA LYS A 771 11.48 25.61 16.74
C LYS A 771 13.01 25.61 16.71
N LYS A 772 13.64 26.28 17.66
CA LYS A 772 15.06 26.05 17.96
C LYS A 772 15.21 24.55 18.13
N LYS A 773 16.05 23.95 17.27
CA LYS A 773 16.50 22.56 17.42
C LYS A 773 17.32 22.38 18.68
#